data_84ecabbc9a31a6459480fb352091b4aa
#
_entry.id   84ecabbc9a31a6459480fb352091b4aa
#
_cell.length_a   1.000
_cell.length_b   1.000
_cell.length_c   1.000
_cell.angle_alpha   90.00
_cell.angle_beta   90.00
_cell.angle_gamma   90.00
#
_symmetry.space_group_name_H-M   'P 1'
#
loop_
_entity.id
_entity.type
_entity.pdbx_description
1 polymer ?
#
loop_
_entity_poly.entity_id
_entity_poly.type
_entity_poly.pdbx_seq_one_letter_code
_entity_poly.pdbx_strand_id
1 'polypeptide(L)'
;MTDKAVRWEKDSDGVAIVTLDDPNSSANTMNDAYKQAMGEVITELEAAREEITGVVITSAKKTFFAGGNLDDLSSAGPEDGPAVFEDVTEVKAQLRRLEKLGRPVVAAMTGTALGGGLEIGLATHHRIGIDARGVVYGLPEVTLGLLPGGGGVTRITRMLGIANGFMNVLAQGQRLTPQKALELGIVDEIATSKEDAIEKAKAWIAANPEAAQPWDRPGYKIPGGAPSNPKLASILPAFPANLRKQLKGAPMPAPRNILSAAVEGAQVDFDTALKIEGRYFVDLVVGQVSKNMTKAFFFDLQAINGGKSRPSGHEKYTPRKVAVLGAGMMGAGIAYVCAQAGWEVVLKDVSLEAAEKGKAYSEGLVAKGVKRGKVTLEKGEALLERITPTDDYNDLAGCDIVIEAVFESVALKQEVFREAMKVIEPDALLCSNTSTLPITELAAGIDRPGDFVGLHFFSPVDKMPLVEIIKGEQTSDATLAKAFDVTLGIRKTPIVVNDSRGFFTSRVIGTFLNEGIAMLAEGIDPQTVEQASSQAGYPAPVLQLMDELTLTLPQKIRKESQAAAGDAWVAHPADEIVDRMVDLGRKGKSSGAGFYEYVDGKRVGLWKDLRSTFQATNHDVDLHELSERMLFIEAIETQRCVDEGVLETVPDANIGSIFGIGYPAWTGGVVQYVEGYPGGVAGFVARADEFARKYGPRFEVPESLRKRVTAAA
;
A
#
# COMPACT_ATOMS: atom_id res chain seq x y z
N MET A 1 -0.22 41.51 8.25
CA MET A 1 0.57 40.97 7.13
C MET A 1 -0.18 39.75 6.63
N THR A 2 -0.44 39.73 5.37
CA THR A 2 -1.47 39.01 4.66
C THR A 2 -1.35 37.49 4.74
N ASP A 3 -2.45 36.84 5.10
CA ASP A 3 -2.69 35.38 5.10
C ASP A 3 -2.71 34.79 3.67
N LYS A 4 -1.71 35.12 2.83
CA LYS A 4 -1.59 34.55 1.47
C LYS A 4 -0.79 33.25 1.51
N ALA A 5 -1.27 32.21 0.81
CA ALA A 5 -0.63 30.91 0.71
C ALA A 5 0.76 30.95 0.00
N VAL A 6 1.00 31.97 -0.82
CA VAL A 6 2.29 32.25 -1.47
C VAL A 6 2.56 33.75 -1.36
N ARG A 7 3.78 34.10 -0.98
CA ARG A 7 4.26 35.49 -0.92
C ARG A 7 5.68 35.56 -1.41
N TRP A 8 6.14 36.76 -1.78
CA TRP A 8 7.53 36.97 -2.14
C TRP A 8 8.07 38.29 -1.59
N GLU A 9 9.36 38.34 -1.43
CA GLU A 9 10.10 39.55 -1.05
C GLU A 9 11.42 39.61 -1.82
N LYS A 10 11.89 40.80 -2.12
CA LYS A 10 13.21 41.04 -2.74
C LYS A 10 14.24 41.25 -1.64
N ASP A 11 15.28 40.43 -1.64
CA ASP A 11 16.37 40.59 -0.68
C ASP A 11 17.42 41.65 -1.09
N SER A 12 18.46 41.79 -0.27
CA SER A 12 19.55 42.76 -0.51
C SER A 12 20.38 42.48 -1.78
N ASP A 13 20.37 41.23 -2.26
CA ASP A 13 21.11 40.76 -3.44
C ASP A 13 20.27 40.88 -4.72
N GLY A 14 19.06 41.43 -4.60
CA GLY A 14 18.09 41.51 -5.69
C GLY A 14 17.41 40.23 -6.06
N VAL A 15 17.54 39.19 -5.23
CA VAL A 15 16.88 37.90 -5.44
C VAL A 15 15.47 37.95 -4.88
N ALA A 16 14.49 37.50 -5.66
CA ALA A 16 13.12 37.33 -5.21
C ALA A 16 12.99 36.00 -4.45
N ILE A 17 12.69 36.03 -3.15
CA ILE A 17 12.45 34.88 -2.33
C ILE A 17 10.94 34.61 -2.28
N VAL A 18 10.48 33.59 -2.99
CA VAL A 18 9.07 33.12 -2.99
C VAL A 18 8.90 32.10 -1.89
N THR A 19 8.04 32.40 -0.93
CA THR A 19 7.75 31.51 0.22
C THR A 19 6.37 30.90 0.11
N LEU A 20 6.32 29.57 0.09
CA LEU A 20 5.10 28.76 0.16
C LEU A 20 4.68 28.59 1.63
N ASP A 21 3.50 29.07 2.00
CA ASP A 21 3.06 29.11 3.41
C ASP A 21 1.54 29.23 3.53
N ASP A 22 0.82 28.15 3.24
CA ASP A 22 -0.64 28.11 3.42
C ASP A 22 -1.01 28.31 4.90
N PRO A 23 -1.65 29.42 5.29
CA PRO A 23 -1.96 29.73 6.69
C PRO A 23 -3.01 28.78 7.28
N ASN A 24 -3.80 28.12 6.44
CA ASN A 24 -4.92 27.28 6.86
C ASN A 24 -4.55 25.78 6.94
N SER A 25 -3.31 25.42 6.61
CA SER A 25 -2.89 24.03 6.58
C SER A 25 -1.50 23.83 7.20
N SER A 26 -1.27 22.65 7.77
CA SER A 26 0.05 22.23 8.27
C SER A 26 1.06 21.94 7.14
N ALA A 27 0.58 21.74 5.92
CA ALA A 27 1.38 21.47 4.72
C ALA A 27 0.86 22.31 3.55
N ASN A 28 1.75 22.71 2.64
CA ASN A 28 1.35 23.33 1.38
C ASN A 28 0.78 22.26 0.44
N THR A 29 -0.35 22.54 -0.19
CA THR A 29 -1.00 21.70 -1.20
C THR A 29 -1.45 22.55 -2.39
N MET A 30 -1.67 21.93 -3.54
CA MET A 30 -2.10 22.60 -4.76
C MET A 30 -3.63 22.82 -4.73
N ASN A 31 -4.08 23.58 -3.74
CA ASN A 31 -5.46 24.01 -3.54
C ASN A 31 -5.72 25.37 -4.22
N ASP A 32 -6.97 25.84 -4.19
CA ASP A 32 -7.36 27.10 -4.84
C ASP A 32 -6.61 28.31 -4.28
N ALA A 33 -6.38 28.35 -2.96
CA ALA A 33 -5.62 29.44 -2.33
C ALA A 33 -4.18 29.50 -2.87
N TYR A 34 -3.53 28.34 -3.06
CA TYR A 34 -2.21 28.26 -3.69
C TYR A 34 -2.28 28.71 -5.15
N LYS A 35 -3.22 28.16 -5.95
CA LYS A 35 -3.35 28.47 -7.39
C LYS A 35 -3.51 29.98 -7.63
N GLN A 36 -4.41 30.61 -6.87
CA GLN A 36 -4.62 32.05 -6.95
C GLN A 36 -3.38 32.84 -6.54
N ALA A 37 -2.83 32.58 -5.34
CA ALA A 37 -1.69 33.34 -4.82
C ALA A 37 -0.44 33.15 -5.69
N MET A 38 -0.19 31.96 -6.22
CA MET A 38 0.94 31.69 -7.12
C MET A 38 0.78 32.41 -8.45
N GLY A 39 -0.43 32.46 -9.02
CA GLY A 39 -0.73 33.22 -10.22
C GLY A 39 -0.48 34.72 -10.06
N GLU A 40 -0.88 35.29 -8.91
CA GLU A 40 -0.59 36.69 -8.55
C GLU A 40 0.91 36.94 -8.43
N VAL A 41 1.62 36.09 -7.66
CA VAL A 41 3.08 36.19 -7.46
C VAL A 41 3.84 36.11 -8.78
N ILE A 42 3.48 35.19 -9.68
CA ILE A 42 4.14 35.09 -11.00
C ILE A 42 3.93 36.36 -11.80
N THR A 43 2.73 36.93 -11.78
CA THR A 43 2.43 38.19 -12.48
C THR A 43 3.26 39.37 -11.91
N GLU A 44 3.41 39.44 -10.59
CA GLU A 44 4.25 40.42 -9.92
C GLU A 44 5.74 40.23 -10.27
N LEU A 45 6.24 38.98 -10.32
CA LEU A 45 7.62 38.66 -10.72
C LEU A 45 7.90 39.00 -12.18
N GLU A 46 6.95 38.77 -13.08
CA GLU A 46 7.06 39.20 -14.49
C GLU A 46 7.16 40.73 -14.62
N ALA A 47 6.38 41.44 -13.83
CA ALA A 47 6.45 42.92 -13.80
C ALA A 47 7.76 43.43 -13.21
N ALA A 48 8.29 42.77 -12.19
CA ALA A 48 9.54 43.09 -11.51
C ALA A 48 10.80 42.52 -12.19
N ARG A 49 10.66 41.85 -13.34
CA ARG A 49 11.73 41.07 -13.99
C ARG A 49 13.05 41.83 -14.16
N GLU A 50 12.99 43.09 -14.51
CA GLU A 50 14.21 43.91 -14.70
C GLU A 50 14.84 44.40 -13.37
N GLU A 51 14.10 44.24 -12.25
CA GLU A 51 14.54 44.70 -10.92
C GLU A 51 15.10 43.51 -10.08
N ILE A 52 14.93 42.28 -10.53
CA ILE A 52 15.39 41.08 -9.83
C ILE A 52 16.49 40.38 -10.60
N THR A 53 17.41 39.74 -9.86
CA THR A 53 18.52 38.95 -10.44
C THR A 53 18.12 37.48 -10.66
N GLY A 54 17.16 36.99 -9.92
CA GLY A 54 16.62 35.64 -10.02
C GLY A 54 15.56 35.38 -8.96
N VAL A 55 15.06 34.14 -8.91
CA VAL A 55 13.98 33.71 -8.01
C VAL A 55 14.42 32.47 -7.25
N VAL A 56 14.20 32.45 -5.94
CA VAL A 56 14.29 31.24 -5.09
C VAL A 56 12.90 30.88 -4.57
N ILE A 57 12.45 29.69 -4.83
CA ILE A 57 11.19 29.14 -4.28
C ILE A 57 11.53 28.26 -3.08
N THR A 58 10.95 28.57 -1.91
CA THR A 58 11.16 27.81 -0.66
C THR A 58 9.85 27.66 0.11
N SER A 59 9.89 26.95 1.24
CA SER A 59 8.72 26.72 2.10
C SER A 59 8.95 27.17 3.54
N ALA A 60 7.91 27.73 4.16
CA ALA A 60 7.89 28.01 5.60
C ALA A 60 7.52 26.78 6.44
N LYS A 61 6.97 25.73 5.82
CA LYS A 61 6.52 24.50 6.49
C LYS A 61 7.65 23.47 6.65
N LYS A 62 7.40 22.40 7.42
CA LYS A 62 8.31 21.24 7.55
C LYS A 62 8.50 20.50 6.22
N THR A 63 7.45 20.43 5.41
CA THR A 63 7.50 19.89 4.05
C THR A 63 7.68 21.04 3.06
N PHE A 64 8.31 20.78 1.93
CA PHE A 64 8.32 21.75 0.86
C PHE A 64 6.91 21.90 0.31
N PHE A 65 6.29 20.77 -0.13
CA PHE A 65 4.94 20.76 -0.66
C PHE A 65 4.40 19.32 -0.73
N ALA A 66 3.13 19.09 -0.37
CA ALA A 66 2.58 17.75 -0.18
C ALA A 66 1.81 17.17 -1.38
N GLY A 67 1.66 17.92 -2.47
CA GLY A 67 0.99 17.45 -3.69
C GLY A 67 -0.35 18.14 -3.98
N GLY A 68 -1.20 17.49 -4.80
CA GLY A 68 -2.52 17.98 -5.18
C GLY A 68 -3.55 17.93 -4.06
N ASN A 69 -4.67 18.66 -4.21
CA ASN A 69 -5.82 18.51 -3.33
C ASN A 69 -6.63 17.28 -3.75
N LEU A 70 -6.51 16.20 -2.97
CA LEU A 70 -7.16 14.92 -3.28
C LEU A 70 -8.67 14.92 -3.00
N ASP A 71 -9.17 15.80 -2.14
CA ASP A 71 -10.60 15.96 -1.90
C ASP A 71 -11.31 16.41 -3.20
N ASP A 72 -10.79 17.45 -3.85
CA ASP A 72 -11.34 17.98 -5.11
C ASP A 72 -11.24 16.94 -6.24
N LEU A 73 -10.07 16.30 -6.39
CA LEU A 73 -9.85 15.28 -7.43
C LEU A 73 -10.75 14.05 -7.25
N SER A 74 -11.05 13.67 -6.01
CA SER A 74 -11.89 12.51 -5.72
C SER A 74 -13.38 12.75 -5.97
N SER A 75 -13.83 14.01 -5.94
CA SER A 75 -15.23 14.38 -6.14
C SER A 75 -15.62 14.52 -7.61
N ALA A 76 -14.65 14.75 -8.52
CA ALA A 76 -14.91 15.02 -9.93
C ALA A 76 -15.52 13.81 -10.67
N GLY A 77 -16.65 14.01 -11.34
CA GLY A 77 -17.34 13.02 -12.20
C GLY A 77 -16.95 13.13 -13.67
N PRO A 78 -17.47 12.26 -14.54
CA PRO A 78 -17.22 12.32 -15.98
C PRO A 78 -17.63 13.67 -16.61
N GLU A 79 -18.68 14.30 -16.09
CA GLU A 79 -19.18 15.60 -16.51
C GLU A 79 -18.23 16.76 -16.19
N ASP A 80 -17.37 16.60 -15.16
CA ASP A 80 -16.43 17.63 -14.73
C ASP A 80 -15.13 17.62 -15.55
N GLY A 81 -14.97 16.66 -16.48
CA GLY A 81 -13.78 16.52 -17.30
C GLY A 81 -13.26 17.81 -17.95
N PRO A 82 -14.12 18.64 -18.60
CA PRO A 82 -13.69 19.92 -19.14
C PRO A 82 -13.14 20.88 -18.08
N ALA A 83 -13.78 21.00 -16.93
CA ALA A 83 -13.34 21.89 -15.84
C ALA A 83 -12.01 21.43 -15.24
N VAL A 84 -11.85 20.11 -15.01
CA VAL A 84 -10.58 19.51 -14.55
C VAL A 84 -9.45 19.77 -15.57
N PHE A 85 -9.76 19.70 -16.88
CA PHE A 85 -8.76 19.98 -17.91
C PHE A 85 -8.34 21.48 -17.92
N GLU A 86 -9.27 22.39 -17.73
CA GLU A 86 -9.00 23.83 -17.62
C GLU A 86 -8.13 24.13 -16.40
N ASP A 87 -8.50 23.59 -15.22
CA ASP A 87 -7.79 23.78 -13.96
C ASP A 87 -6.33 23.29 -14.03
N VAL A 88 -6.13 22.06 -14.52
CA VAL A 88 -4.78 21.52 -14.65
C VAL A 88 -3.96 22.25 -15.73
N THR A 89 -4.61 22.79 -16.75
CA THR A 89 -3.95 23.60 -17.80
C THR A 89 -3.48 24.93 -17.22
N GLU A 90 -4.26 25.56 -16.36
CA GLU A 90 -3.88 26.79 -15.68
C GLU A 90 -2.66 26.58 -14.79
N VAL A 91 -2.65 25.53 -13.95
CA VAL A 91 -1.50 25.18 -13.12
C VAL A 91 -0.23 25.01 -13.98
N LYS A 92 -0.34 24.28 -15.08
CA LYS A 92 0.79 24.08 -16.02
C LYS A 92 1.23 25.38 -16.67
N ALA A 93 0.30 26.25 -17.01
CA ALA A 93 0.62 27.57 -17.58
C ALA A 93 1.37 28.44 -16.57
N GLN A 94 0.97 28.46 -15.31
CA GLN A 94 1.69 29.15 -14.24
C GLN A 94 3.13 28.64 -14.11
N LEU A 95 3.32 27.32 -14.01
CA LEU A 95 4.66 26.73 -13.95
C LEU A 95 5.48 27.03 -15.21
N ARG A 96 4.84 27.05 -16.37
CA ARG A 96 5.50 27.38 -17.64
C ARG A 96 5.94 28.85 -17.72
N ARG A 97 5.17 29.75 -17.15
CA ARG A 97 5.55 31.19 -17.04
C ARG A 97 6.79 31.35 -16.16
N LEU A 98 6.92 30.58 -15.05
CA LEU A 98 8.15 30.56 -14.25
C LEU A 98 9.37 30.08 -15.05
N GLU A 99 9.24 29.01 -15.81
CA GLU A 99 10.33 28.51 -16.67
C GLU A 99 10.79 29.54 -17.72
N LYS A 100 9.86 30.39 -18.18
CA LYS A 100 10.08 31.39 -19.21
C LYS A 100 10.20 32.82 -18.66
N LEU A 101 10.41 33.02 -17.36
CA LEU A 101 10.50 34.33 -16.72
C LEU A 101 11.62 35.21 -17.29
N GLY A 102 12.64 34.60 -17.90
CA GLY A 102 13.84 35.31 -18.39
C GLY A 102 14.81 35.67 -17.27
N ARG A 103 14.65 35.08 -16.11
CA ARG A 103 15.55 35.12 -14.96
C ARG A 103 15.77 33.71 -14.41
N PRO A 104 16.93 33.40 -13.79
CA PRO A 104 17.12 32.13 -13.13
C PRO A 104 16.07 31.87 -12.04
N VAL A 105 15.49 30.71 -12.02
CA VAL A 105 14.54 30.25 -10.97
C VAL A 105 15.09 28.98 -10.35
N VAL A 106 15.25 28.96 -9.03
CA VAL A 106 15.81 27.83 -8.26
C VAL A 106 14.80 27.36 -7.20
N ALA A 107 14.56 26.08 -7.10
CA ALA A 107 13.81 25.50 -5.99
C ALA A 107 14.76 25.10 -4.86
N ALA A 108 14.66 25.77 -3.72
CA ALA A 108 15.25 25.35 -2.46
C ALA A 108 14.24 24.45 -1.72
N MET A 109 14.26 23.16 -2.02
CA MET A 109 13.31 22.17 -1.49
C MET A 109 13.70 21.75 -0.07
N THR A 110 13.35 22.59 0.89
CA THR A 110 13.76 22.52 2.30
C THR A 110 13.02 21.46 3.12
N GLY A 111 12.38 20.51 2.47
CA GLY A 111 11.66 19.38 3.07
C GLY A 111 11.15 18.44 2.00
N THR A 112 10.33 17.49 2.40
CA THR A 112 9.68 16.53 1.47
C THR A 112 8.91 17.26 0.37
N ALA A 113 9.14 16.87 -0.89
CA ALA A 113 8.39 17.35 -2.05
C ALA A 113 7.83 16.15 -2.82
N LEU A 114 6.51 15.99 -2.78
CA LEU A 114 5.79 14.90 -3.43
C LEU A 114 4.74 15.42 -4.41
N GLY A 115 4.54 14.69 -5.51
CA GLY A 115 3.53 15.03 -6.50
C GLY A 115 3.71 16.46 -7.03
N GLY A 116 2.64 17.25 -6.98
CA GLY A 116 2.67 18.66 -7.38
C GLY A 116 3.80 19.48 -6.74
N GLY A 117 4.27 19.10 -5.55
CA GLY A 117 5.42 19.74 -4.91
C GLY A 117 6.72 19.47 -5.64
N LEU A 118 6.95 18.27 -6.11
CA LEU A 118 8.11 18.00 -6.96
C LEU A 118 7.92 18.62 -8.36
N GLU A 119 6.69 18.68 -8.88
CA GLU A 119 6.39 19.31 -10.17
C GLU A 119 6.72 20.82 -10.18
N ILE A 120 6.50 21.51 -9.04
CA ILE A 120 6.99 22.89 -8.85
C ILE A 120 8.52 22.92 -8.97
N GLY A 121 9.22 22.02 -8.28
CA GLY A 121 10.68 21.92 -8.39
C GLY A 121 11.16 21.63 -9.81
N LEU A 122 10.52 20.69 -10.51
CA LEU A 122 10.86 20.35 -11.90
C LEU A 122 10.65 21.50 -12.89
N ALA A 123 9.78 22.45 -12.55
CA ALA A 123 9.54 23.68 -13.32
C ALA A 123 10.56 24.80 -13.02
N THR A 124 11.60 24.53 -12.25
CA THR A 124 12.70 25.47 -12.00
C THR A 124 13.96 25.05 -12.74
N HIS A 125 14.88 26.01 -12.96
CA HIS A 125 16.11 25.76 -13.69
C HIS A 125 17.14 24.94 -12.90
N HIS A 126 17.04 24.99 -11.55
CA HIS A 126 17.92 24.22 -10.65
C HIS A 126 17.15 23.83 -9.38
N ARG A 127 17.45 22.64 -8.84
CA ARG A 127 16.74 22.02 -7.70
C ARG A 127 17.73 21.63 -6.62
N ILE A 128 17.60 22.25 -5.45
CA ILE A 128 18.42 21.95 -4.28
C ILE A 128 17.57 21.20 -3.27
N GLY A 129 17.93 19.97 -2.99
CA GLY A 129 17.31 19.15 -1.95
C GLY A 129 18.03 19.30 -0.61
N ILE A 130 17.42 18.78 0.47
CA ILE A 130 18.01 18.80 1.81
C ILE A 130 18.24 17.38 2.31
N ASP A 131 19.44 17.11 2.86
CA ASP A 131 19.76 15.82 3.48
C ASP A 131 19.31 15.82 4.95
N ALA A 132 18.04 15.49 5.17
CA ALA A 132 17.46 15.39 6.50
C ALA A 132 16.67 14.08 6.67
N ARG A 133 16.61 13.60 7.90
CA ARG A 133 15.93 12.33 8.21
C ARG A 133 14.43 12.39 7.83
N GLY A 134 14.00 11.47 6.98
CA GLY A 134 12.61 11.34 6.57
C GLY A 134 12.22 12.23 5.39
N VAL A 135 13.11 13.05 4.87
CA VAL A 135 12.86 13.82 3.63
C VAL A 135 12.91 12.89 2.43
N VAL A 136 11.93 13.02 1.56
CA VAL A 136 11.81 12.27 0.31
C VAL A 136 11.28 13.13 -0.83
N TYR A 137 11.67 12.78 -2.06
CA TYR A 137 11.25 13.41 -3.30
C TYR A 137 10.61 12.38 -4.20
N GLY A 138 9.52 12.70 -4.91
CA GLY A 138 8.89 11.72 -5.80
C GLY A 138 7.57 12.17 -6.40
N LEU A 139 7.11 11.37 -7.37
CA LEU A 139 5.82 11.51 -8.05
C LEU A 139 4.99 10.27 -7.77
N PRO A 140 4.33 10.17 -6.60
CA PRO A 140 3.65 8.95 -6.15
C PRO A 140 2.23 8.78 -6.70
N GLU A 141 1.76 9.63 -7.59
CA GLU A 141 0.38 9.69 -8.10
C GLU A 141 -0.12 8.36 -8.64
N VAL A 142 0.74 7.55 -9.26
CA VAL A 142 0.40 6.23 -9.76
C VAL A 142 -0.09 5.28 -8.68
N THR A 143 0.35 5.46 -7.43
CA THR A 143 -0.10 4.66 -6.28
C THR A 143 -1.51 5.02 -5.83
N LEU A 144 -2.04 6.13 -6.32
CA LEU A 144 -3.42 6.60 -6.12
C LEU A 144 -4.28 6.46 -7.38
N GLY A 145 -3.77 5.73 -8.39
CA GLY A 145 -4.48 5.57 -9.66
C GLY A 145 -4.46 6.82 -10.55
N LEU A 146 -3.60 7.78 -10.28
CA LEU A 146 -3.42 9.04 -11.01
C LEU A 146 -2.07 9.08 -11.75
N LEU A 147 -1.82 10.14 -12.48
CA LEU A 147 -0.50 10.50 -13.01
C LEU A 147 -0.08 11.89 -12.52
N PRO A 148 1.20 12.24 -12.54
CA PRO A 148 1.67 13.59 -12.29
C PRO A 148 1.06 14.59 -13.29
N GLY A 149 0.09 15.38 -12.84
CA GLY A 149 -0.76 16.22 -13.70
C GLY A 149 -0.25 17.63 -13.95
N GLY A 150 0.66 18.14 -13.10
CA GLY A 150 1.23 19.50 -13.22
C GLY A 150 2.41 19.61 -14.19
N GLY A 151 2.63 18.65 -15.06
CA GLY A 151 3.73 18.62 -16.02
C GLY A 151 4.86 17.67 -15.66
N GLY A 152 4.66 16.81 -14.64
CA GLY A 152 5.67 15.88 -14.14
C GLY A 152 6.06 14.81 -15.13
N VAL A 153 5.10 14.19 -15.84
CA VAL A 153 5.39 13.18 -16.88
C VAL A 153 6.22 13.81 -18.00
N THR A 154 5.81 14.99 -18.46
CA THR A 154 6.47 15.71 -19.54
C THR A 154 7.89 16.10 -19.14
N ARG A 155 8.10 16.72 -17.95
CA ARG A 155 9.42 17.16 -17.50
C ARG A 155 10.37 16.01 -17.24
N ILE A 156 9.93 14.96 -16.54
CA ILE A 156 10.74 13.76 -16.30
C ILE A 156 11.13 13.09 -17.63
N THR A 157 10.21 13.00 -18.58
CA THR A 157 10.51 12.47 -19.92
C THR A 157 11.56 13.33 -20.66
N ARG A 158 11.46 14.64 -20.55
CA ARG A 158 12.47 15.55 -21.13
C ARG A 158 13.81 15.44 -20.42
N MET A 159 13.84 15.32 -19.09
CA MET A 159 15.07 15.26 -18.31
C MET A 159 15.81 13.92 -18.45
N LEU A 160 15.10 12.80 -18.38
CA LEU A 160 15.67 11.46 -18.22
C LEU A 160 15.45 10.56 -19.45
N GLY A 161 14.62 10.98 -20.39
CA GLY A 161 14.14 10.13 -21.50
C GLY A 161 13.02 9.20 -21.10
N ILE A 162 12.32 8.60 -22.08
CA ILE A 162 11.16 7.75 -21.88
C ILE A 162 11.50 6.55 -20.98
N ALA A 163 12.55 5.79 -21.32
CA ALA A 163 12.87 4.55 -20.62
C ALA A 163 13.26 4.79 -19.15
N ASN A 164 14.23 5.67 -18.89
CA ASN A 164 14.72 5.94 -17.54
C ASN A 164 13.67 6.67 -16.70
N GLY A 165 12.99 7.67 -17.27
CA GLY A 165 11.93 8.41 -16.59
C GLY A 165 10.78 7.50 -16.18
N PHE A 166 10.30 6.65 -17.10
CA PHE A 166 9.23 5.71 -16.82
C PHE A 166 9.61 4.68 -15.76
N MET A 167 10.74 3.96 -15.96
CA MET A 167 11.11 2.83 -15.09
C MET A 167 11.56 3.24 -13.69
N ASN A 168 12.27 4.37 -13.55
CA ASN A 168 12.91 4.75 -12.29
C ASN A 168 12.11 5.76 -11.46
N VAL A 169 11.14 6.46 -12.07
CA VAL A 169 10.41 7.56 -11.40
C VAL A 169 8.90 7.36 -11.48
N LEU A 170 8.36 7.22 -12.69
CA LEU A 170 6.92 7.39 -12.94
C LEU A 170 6.09 6.11 -12.72
N ALA A 171 6.62 4.93 -13.15
CA ALA A 171 5.84 3.69 -13.22
C ALA A 171 5.43 3.12 -11.86
N GLN A 172 6.20 3.41 -10.80
CA GLN A 172 6.00 2.86 -9.46
C GLN A 172 5.75 3.94 -8.38
N GLY A 173 5.84 5.21 -8.73
CA GLY A 173 5.63 6.30 -7.79
C GLY A 173 6.58 6.27 -6.58
N GLN A 174 7.86 5.95 -6.82
CA GLN A 174 8.82 5.77 -5.76
C GLN A 174 9.07 7.08 -4.99
N ARG A 175 9.18 6.96 -3.68
CA ARG A 175 9.64 8.02 -2.79
C ARG A 175 11.15 7.88 -2.64
N LEU A 176 11.89 8.78 -3.24
CA LEU A 176 13.35 8.74 -3.34
C LEU A 176 13.99 9.47 -2.15
N THR A 177 15.00 8.88 -1.55
CA THR A 177 15.86 9.62 -0.61
C THR A 177 16.59 10.75 -1.33
N PRO A 178 17.06 11.80 -0.62
CA PRO A 178 17.77 12.91 -1.24
C PRO A 178 18.95 12.46 -2.12
N GLN A 179 19.74 11.52 -1.64
CA GLN A 179 20.87 10.98 -2.38
C GLN A 179 20.43 10.23 -3.65
N LYS A 180 19.33 9.45 -3.56
CA LYS A 180 18.82 8.75 -4.73
C LYS A 180 18.19 9.68 -5.77
N ALA A 181 17.57 10.76 -5.32
CA ALA A 181 17.04 11.80 -6.22
C ALA A 181 18.18 12.55 -6.94
N LEU A 182 19.31 12.79 -6.24
CA LEU A 182 20.52 13.37 -6.83
C LEU A 182 21.14 12.41 -7.87
N GLU A 183 21.32 11.14 -7.53
CA GLU A 183 21.84 10.12 -8.47
C GLU A 183 21.01 10.00 -9.75
N LEU A 184 19.71 10.17 -9.67
CA LEU A 184 18.80 10.11 -10.81
C LEU A 184 18.70 11.43 -11.58
N GLY A 185 19.29 12.53 -11.07
CA GLY A 185 19.22 13.85 -11.69
C GLY A 185 17.86 14.55 -11.54
N ILE A 186 17.05 14.14 -10.55
CA ILE A 186 15.79 14.81 -10.20
C ILE A 186 16.07 16.02 -9.32
N VAL A 187 17.07 15.92 -8.47
CA VAL A 187 17.66 16.98 -7.66
C VAL A 187 19.08 17.22 -8.20
N ASP A 188 19.49 18.46 -8.31
CA ASP A 188 20.78 18.84 -8.89
C ASP A 188 21.88 19.00 -7.82
N GLU A 189 21.49 19.37 -6.60
CA GLU A 189 22.40 19.58 -5.48
C GLU A 189 21.74 19.27 -4.14
N ILE A 190 22.53 18.91 -3.13
CA ILE A 190 22.07 18.64 -1.76
C ILE A 190 22.63 19.67 -0.80
N ALA A 191 21.78 20.22 0.04
CA ALA A 191 22.10 21.14 1.14
C ALA A 191 21.97 20.44 2.50
N THR A 192 22.63 20.99 3.50
CA THR A 192 22.64 20.48 4.88
C THR A 192 21.59 21.15 5.79
N SER A 193 21.13 22.36 5.40
CA SER A 193 20.09 23.11 6.10
C SER A 193 19.26 23.96 5.14
N LYS A 194 18.21 24.58 5.66
CA LYS A 194 17.38 25.51 4.88
C LYS A 194 18.20 26.74 4.43
N GLU A 195 19.01 27.27 5.32
CA GLU A 195 19.87 28.43 5.07
C GLU A 195 20.90 28.09 4.01
N ASP A 196 21.57 26.93 4.12
CA ASP A 196 22.54 26.43 3.13
C ASP A 196 21.87 26.27 1.74
N ALA A 197 20.63 25.77 1.70
CA ALA A 197 19.89 25.64 0.45
C ALA A 197 19.61 27.00 -0.23
N ILE A 198 19.26 27.99 0.55
CA ILE A 198 19.01 29.36 0.03
C ILE A 198 20.32 30.02 -0.42
N GLU A 199 21.42 29.90 0.33
CA GLU A 199 22.73 30.41 -0.04
C GLU A 199 23.23 29.79 -1.35
N LYS A 200 23.14 28.48 -1.48
CA LYS A 200 23.48 27.74 -2.70
C LYS A 200 22.62 28.18 -3.88
N ALA A 201 21.30 28.38 -3.66
CA ALA A 201 20.39 28.88 -4.69
C ALA A 201 20.83 30.25 -5.20
N LYS A 202 21.16 31.18 -4.32
CA LYS A 202 21.68 32.52 -4.68
C LYS A 202 23.00 32.44 -5.41
N ALA A 203 23.94 31.62 -4.95
CA ALA A 203 25.22 31.40 -5.62
C ALA A 203 25.04 30.86 -7.05
N TRP A 204 24.11 29.91 -7.21
CA TRP A 204 23.79 29.36 -8.51
C TRP A 204 23.15 30.39 -9.44
N ILE A 205 22.22 31.22 -8.94
CA ILE A 205 21.61 32.35 -9.69
C ILE A 205 22.68 33.29 -10.21
N ALA A 206 23.59 33.73 -9.34
CA ALA A 206 24.66 34.64 -9.71
C ALA A 206 25.59 34.07 -10.80
N ALA A 207 25.83 32.74 -10.76
CA ALA A 207 26.65 32.03 -11.74
C ALA A 207 25.94 31.73 -13.06
N ASN A 208 24.61 31.80 -13.11
CA ASN A 208 23.79 31.37 -14.26
C ASN A 208 22.72 32.41 -14.66
N PRO A 209 23.11 33.68 -14.97
CA PRO A 209 22.15 34.77 -15.25
C PRO A 209 21.25 34.50 -16.47
N GLU A 210 21.71 33.69 -17.43
CA GLU A 210 21.03 33.32 -18.67
C GLU A 210 20.40 31.90 -18.59
N ALA A 211 20.00 31.45 -17.38
CA ALA A 211 19.42 30.14 -17.20
C ALA A 211 18.12 29.96 -17.99
N ALA A 212 17.99 28.83 -18.66
CA ALA A 212 16.80 28.41 -19.39
C ALA A 212 16.69 26.90 -19.34
N GLN A 213 15.47 26.39 -19.39
CA GLN A 213 15.24 24.93 -19.42
C GLN A 213 15.92 24.31 -20.65
N PRO A 214 16.45 23.09 -20.52
CA PRO A 214 17.11 22.41 -21.64
C PRO A 214 16.22 22.31 -22.89
N TRP A 215 14.94 22.03 -22.72
CA TRP A 215 13.98 21.88 -23.83
C TRP A 215 13.55 23.17 -24.48
N ASP A 216 13.89 24.33 -23.93
CA ASP A 216 13.68 25.66 -24.50
C ASP A 216 14.90 26.14 -25.29
N ARG A 217 16.01 25.38 -25.25
CA ARG A 217 17.25 25.74 -25.97
C ARG A 217 17.25 25.17 -27.40
N PRO A 218 17.77 25.92 -28.39
CA PRO A 218 17.92 25.39 -29.73
C PRO A 218 18.74 24.08 -29.76
N GLY A 219 18.28 23.10 -30.53
CA GLY A 219 19.00 21.84 -30.73
C GLY A 219 18.85 20.83 -29.59
N TYR A 220 18.00 21.10 -28.59
CA TYR A 220 17.71 20.14 -27.53
C TYR A 220 17.23 18.81 -28.10
N LYS A 221 17.70 17.71 -27.50
CA LYS A 221 17.28 16.33 -27.80
C LYS A 221 16.97 15.60 -26.52
N ILE A 222 15.83 14.88 -26.50
CA ILE A 222 15.44 14.04 -25.37
C ILE A 222 16.52 12.97 -25.13
N PRO A 223 16.99 12.75 -23.90
CA PRO A 223 17.91 11.67 -23.58
C PRO A 223 17.35 10.30 -24.04
N GLY A 224 18.16 9.51 -24.71
CA GLY A 224 17.73 8.24 -25.33
C GLY A 224 16.93 8.40 -26.62
N GLY A 225 16.54 9.60 -26.99
CA GLY A 225 15.84 9.94 -28.23
C GLY A 225 14.32 9.91 -28.14
N ALA A 226 13.67 10.37 -29.21
CA ALA A 226 12.22 10.25 -29.40
C ALA A 226 11.85 8.81 -29.88
N PRO A 227 10.57 8.43 -29.91
CA PRO A 227 10.11 7.11 -30.40
C PRO A 227 10.58 6.74 -31.82
N SER A 228 10.87 7.75 -32.66
CA SER A 228 11.45 7.54 -33.98
C SER A 228 12.94 7.15 -33.99
N ASN A 229 13.63 7.26 -32.83
CA ASN A 229 15.03 6.82 -32.72
C ASN A 229 15.11 5.29 -32.85
N PRO A 230 15.92 4.71 -33.75
CA PRO A 230 15.96 3.27 -34.00
C PRO A 230 16.27 2.41 -32.76
N LYS A 231 17.14 2.91 -31.85
CA LYS A 231 17.47 2.19 -30.61
C LYS A 231 16.29 2.13 -29.66
N LEU A 232 15.54 3.23 -29.51
CA LEU A 232 14.35 3.26 -28.67
C LEU A 232 13.20 2.51 -29.33
N ALA A 233 12.97 2.69 -30.63
CA ALA A 233 11.93 2.02 -31.40
C ALA A 233 12.02 0.48 -31.31
N SER A 234 13.24 -0.08 -31.26
CA SER A 234 13.43 -1.52 -31.12
C SER A 234 13.00 -2.11 -29.79
N ILE A 235 13.04 -1.34 -28.71
CA ILE A 235 12.69 -1.81 -27.35
C ILE A 235 11.31 -1.33 -26.88
N LEU A 236 10.79 -0.25 -27.45
CA LEU A 236 9.55 0.40 -27.01
C LEU A 236 8.33 -0.54 -27.01
N PRO A 237 8.12 -1.44 -27.98
CA PRO A 237 7.01 -2.39 -27.96
C PRO A 237 7.02 -3.36 -26.79
N ALA A 238 8.18 -3.58 -26.14
CA ALA A 238 8.27 -4.42 -24.95
C ALA A 238 7.71 -3.75 -23.68
N PHE A 239 7.60 -2.42 -23.64
CA PHE A 239 7.13 -1.70 -22.45
C PHE A 239 5.68 -2.03 -22.09
N PRO A 240 4.70 -1.95 -22.98
CA PRO A 240 3.32 -2.34 -22.67
C PRO A 240 3.21 -3.81 -22.26
N ALA A 241 3.96 -4.71 -22.90
CA ALA A 241 3.97 -6.13 -22.57
C ALA A 241 4.54 -6.40 -21.17
N ASN A 242 5.67 -5.75 -20.84
CA ASN A 242 6.26 -5.84 -19.50
C ASN A 242 5.34 -5.23 -18.44
N LEU A 243 4.71 -4.10 -18.73
CA LEU A 243 3.76 -3.46 -17.83
C LEU A 243 2.56 -4.39 -17.56
N ARG A 244 1.96 -4.97 -18.61
CA ARG A 244 0.89 -5.96 -18.45
C ARG A 244 1.33 -7.16 -17.62
N LYS A 245 2.55 -7.65 -17.81
CA LYS A 245 3.12 -8.73 -16.99
C LYS A 245 3.28 -8.32 -15.50
N GLN A 246 3.76 -7.11 -15.25
CA GLN A 246 3.91 -6.59 -13.88
C GLN A 246 2.55 -6.44 -13.18
N LEU A 247 1.57 -5.90 -13.88
CA LEU A 247 0.20 -5.72 -13.39
C LEU A 247 -0.62 -7.00 -13.43
N LYS A 248 -0.09 -8.11 -13.99
CA LYS A 248 -0.79 -9.39 -14.22
C LYS A 248 -2.10 -9.26 -15.01
N GLY A 249 -2.29 -8.15 -15.71
CA GLY A 249 -3.51 -7.83 -16.44
C GLY A 249 -4.58 -7.11 -15.62
N ALA A 250 -4.30 -6.77 -14.37
CA ALA A 250 -5.22 -6.00 -13.53
C ALA A 250 -5.67 -4.68 -14.19
N PRO A 251 -6.91 -4.23 -14.00
CA PRO A 251 -7.47 -3.02 -14.60
C PRO A 251 -6.97 -1.75 -13.91
N MET A 252 -5.68 -1.47 -14.03
CA MET A 252 -5.00 -0.30 -13.50
C MET A 252 -4.59 0.64 -14.65
N PRO A 253 -5.36 1.69 -14.97
CA PRO A 253 -5.12 2.55 -16.13
C PRO A 253 -3.91 3.49 -15.96
N ALA A 254 -3.62 3.94 -14.74
CA ALA A 254 -2.62 4.98 -14.51
C ALA A 254 -1.21 4.67 -15.06
N PRO A 255 -0.60 3.49 -14.84
CA PRO A 255 0.72 3.19 -15.41
C PRO A 255 0.74 3.19 -16.94
N ARG A 256 -0.37 2.75 -17.58
CA ARG A 256 -0.53 2.78 -19.04
C ARG A 256 -0.65 4.22 -19.54
N ASN A 257 -1.47 5.04 -18.90
CA ASN A 257 -1.66 6.44 -19.27
C ASN A 257 -0.37 7.25 -19.11
N ILE A 258 0.43 6.98 -18.07
CA ILE A 258 1.76 7.57 -17.89
C ILE A 258 2.67 7.21 -19.07
N LEU A 259 2.73 5.92 -19.44
CA LEU A 259 3.55 5.48 -20.58
C LEU A 259 3.11 6.13 -21.89
N SER A 260 1.80 6.18 -22.13
CA SER A 260 1.24 6.81 -23.33
C SER A 260 1.56 8.30 -23.38
N ALA A 261 1.35 9.04 -22.28
CA ALA A 261 1.68 10.46 -22.20
C ALA A 261 3.17 10.73 -22.45
N ALA A 262 4.06 9.90 -21.88
CA ALA A 262 5.50 10.00 -22.08
C ALA A 262 5.90 9.75 -23.57
N VAL A 263 5.33 8.72 -24.19
CA VAL A 263 5.65 8.34 -25.57
C VAL A 263 5.10 9.34 -26.59
N GLU A 264 3.83 9.75 -26.44
CA GLU A 264 3.20 10.72 -27.34
C GLU A 264 3.80 12.11 -27.15
N GLY A 265 3.98 12.54 -25.90
CA GLY A 265 4.59 13.83 -25.56
C GLY A 265 6.03 13.98 -26.06
N ALA A 266 6.78 12.86 -26.17
CA ALA A 266 8.15 12.90 -26.72
C ALA A 266 8.21 13.15 -28.24
N GLN A 267 7.09 13.11 -28.94
CA GLN A 267 7.00 13.29 -30.40
C GLN A 267 6.59 14.70 -30.83
N VAL A 268 6.24 15.56 -29.88
CA VAL A 268 5.72 16.90 -30.11
C VAL A 268 6.55 17.94 -29.35
N ASP A 269 6.25 19.24 -29.55
CA ASP A 269 6.83 20.31 -28.74
C ASP A 269 6.40 20.21 -27.27
N PHE A 270 7.09 20.95 -26.39
CA PHE A 270 6.88 20.87 -24.95
C PHE A 270 5.46 21.28 -24.52
N ASP A 271 4.93 22.37 -25.09
CA ASP A 271 3.64 22.91 -24.69
C ASP A 271 2.48 21.98 -25.18
N THR A 272 2.64 21.35 -26.34
CA THR A 272 1.73 20.29 -26.82
C THR A 272 1.82 19.03 -25.96
N ALA A 273 3.02 18.64 -25.48
CA ALA A 273 3.19 17.52 -24.58
C ALA A 273 2.45 17.71 -23.25
N LEU A 274 2.48 18.94 -22.70
CA LEU A 274 1.70 19.28 -21.50
C LEU A 274 0.18 19.10 -21.69
N LYS A 275 -0.35 19.40 -22.88
CA LYS A 275 -1.77 19.19 -23.21
C LYS A 275 -2.12 17.70 -23.31
N ILE A 276 -1.24 16.91 -23.94
CA ILE A 276 -1.40 15.43 -24.01
C ILE A 276 -1.44 14.84 -22.61
N GLU A 277 -0.49 15.19 -21.76
CA GLU A 277 -0.46 14.77 -20.36
C GLU A 277 -1.76 15.15 -19.62
N GLY A 278 -2.28 16.37 -19.82
CA GLY A 278 -3.54 16.83 -19.23
C GLY A 278 -4.74 15.99 -19.62
N ARG A 279 -4.82 15.53 -20.88
CA ARG A 279 -5.91 14.64 -21.33
C ARG A 279 -5.86 13.28 -20.64
N TYR A 280 -4.68 12.69 -20.53
CA TYR A 280 -4.50 11.43 -19.80
C TYR A 280 -4.72 11.59 -18.29
N PHE A 281 -4.42 12.76 -17.73
CA PHE A 281 -4.74 13.08 -16.33
C PHE A 281 -6.24 13.12 -16.08
N VAL A 282 -6.99 13.84 -16.92
CA VAL A 282 -8.45 13.93 -16.81
C VAL A 282 -9.12 12.56 -16.90
N ASP A 283 -8.70 11.71 -17.86
CA ASP A 283 -9.20 10.33 -17.98
C ASP A 283 -9.07 9.55 -16.66
N LEU A 284 -7.98 9.74 -15.93
CA LEU A 284 -7.77 9.10 -14.64
C LEU A 284 -8.60 9.75 -13.52
N VAL A 285 -8.66 11.08 -13.47
CA VAL A 285 -9.38 11.82 -12.41
C VAL A 285 -10.86 11.49 -12.42
N VAL A 286 -11.49 11.50 -13.58
CA VAL A 286 -12.93 11.19 -13.69
C VAL A 286 -13.22 9.69 -13.60
N GLY A 287 -12.19 8.85 -13.65
CA GLY A 287 -12.31 7.40 -13.60
C GLY A 287 -12.54 6.84 -12.19
N GLN A 288 -13.30 5.74 -12.07
CA GLN A 288 -13.61 5.12 -10.78
C GLN A 288 -12.36 4.56 -10.05
N VAL A 289 -11.37 4.05 -10.80
CA VAL A 289 -10.17 3.42 -10.20
C VAL A 289 -9.36 4.40 -9.35
N SER A 290 -9.16 5.63 -9.81
CA SER A 290 -8.45 6.64 -9.03
C SER A 290 -9.19 7.02 -7.74
N LYS A 291 -10.51 7.12 -7.78
CA LYS A 291 -11.36 7.37 -6.61
C LYS A 291 -11.25 6.24 -5.59
N ASN A 292 -11.32 5.00 -6.06
CA ASN A 292 -11.15 3.81 -5.24
C ASN A 292 -9.78 3.79 -4.55
N MET A 293 -8.71 3.97 -5.32
CA MET A 293 -7.35 3.93 -4.80
C MET A 293 -7.06 5.11 -3.87
N THR A 294 -7.53 6.31 -4.20
CA THR A 294 -7.39 7.49 -3.32
C THR A 294 -8.14 7.30 -2.01
N LYS A 295 -9.38 6.75 -2.07
CA LYS A 295 -10.15 6.41 -0.85
C LYS A 295 -9.34 5.50 0.08
N ALA A 296 -8.80 4.41 -0.42
CA ALA A 296 -8.06 3.45 0.39
C ALA A 296 -6.68 3.98 0.82
N PHE A 297 -5.84 4.37 -0.14
CA PHE A 297 -4.40 4.62 0.12
C PHE A 297 -4.10 6.02 0.63
N PHE A 298 -5.07 6.92 0.60
CA PHE A 298 -4.93 8.23 1.22
C PHE A 298 -5.91 8.37 2.40
N PHE A 299 -7.21 8.42 2.17
CA PHE A 299 -8.19 8.73 3.22
C PHE A 299 -8.30 7.64 4.30
N ASP A 300 -8.44 6.37 3.91
CA ASP A 300 -8.61 5.28 4.87
C ASP A 300 -7.31 5.04 5.65
N LEU A 301 -6.13 5.06 4.98
CA LEU A 301 -4.84 4.96 5.67
C LEU A 301 -4.59 6.15 6.61
N GLN A 302 -4.99 7.36 6.23
CA GLN A 302 -4.87 8.53 7.10
C GLN A 302 -5.77 8.39 8.33
N ALA A 303 -7.01 7.91 8.16
CA ALA A 303 -7.93 7.65 9.26
C ALA A 303 -7.37 6.61 10.24
N ILE A 304 -6.84 5.49 9.72
CA ILE A 304 -6.21 4.44 10.53
C ILE A 304 -4.98 4.99 11.28
N ASN A 305 -4.04 5.60 10.55
CA ASN A 305 -2.81 6.13 11.15
C ASN A 305 -3.08 7.28 12.13
N GLY A 306 -4.17 8.02 11.94
CA GLY A 306 -4.69 9.04 12.85
C GLY A 306 -5.37 8.47 14.11
N GLY A 307 -5.51 7.14 14.20
CA GLY A 307 -6.06 6.46 15.37
C GLY A 307 -7.58 6.40 15.44
N LYS A 308 -8.27 6.38 14.27
CA LYS A 308 -9.75 6.32 14.25
C LYS A 308 -10.33 5.14 15.04
N SER A 309 -9.66 3.98 14.98
CA SER A 309 -10.07 2.76 15.71
C SER A 309 -9.31 2.56 17.03
N ARG A 310 -8.48 3.53 17.44
CA ARG A 310 -7.79 3.52 18.72
C ARG A 310 -8.69 4.15 19.79
N PRO A 311 -8.97 3.48 20.92
CA PRO A 311 -9.70 4.10 22.05
C PRO A 311 -9.04 5.39 22.51
N SER A 312 -9.86 6.41 22.74
CA SER A 312 -9.41 7.73 23.22
C SER A 312 -9.18 7.74 24.74
N GLY A 313 -8.45 8.75 25.24
CA GLY A 313 -8.24 8.94 26.68
C GLY A 313 -7.15 8.06 27.30
N HIS A 314 -6.41 7.30 26.49
CA HIS A 314 -5.27 6.47 26.94
C HIS A 314 -3.95 7.06 26.47
N GLU A 315 -2.96 7.09 27.37
CA GLU A 315 -1.60 7.52 27.06
C GLU A 315 -0.99 6.64 25.96
N LYS A 316 -0.04 7.20 25.21
CA LYS A 316 0.67 6.46 24.18
C LYS A 316 1.60 5.43 24.83
N TYR A 317 1.48 4.18 24.39
CA TYR A 317 2.28 3.06 24.89
C TYR A 317 3.44 2.77 23.95
N THR A 318 4.61 2.49 24.52
CA THR A 318 5.79 2.02 23.79
C THR A 318 6.45 0.92 24.61
N PRO A 319 6.53 -0.33 24.10
CA PRO A 319 7.21 -1.43 24.78
C PRO A 319 8.69 -1.14 24.99
N ARG A 320 9.26 -1.71 26.04
CA ARG A 320 10.70 -1.73 26.31
C ARG A 320 11.29 -3.09 26.02
N LYS A 321 10.67 -4.14 26.58
CA LYS A 321 11.13 -5.52 26.46
C LYS A 321 9.96 -6.44 26.10
N VAL A 322 10.09 -7.16 25.00
CA VAL A 322 9.06 -8.00 24.40
C VAL A 322 9.41 -9.47 24.61
N ALA A 323 8.50 -10.25 25.17
CA ALA A 323 8.56 -11.71 25.13
C ALA A 323 7.84 -12.24 23.88
N VAL A 324 8.53 -13.02 23.06
CA VAL A 324 7.93 -13.77 21.95
C VAL A 324 7.97 -15.25 22.30
N LEU A 325 6.79 -15.86 22.45
CA LEU A 325 6.66 -17.27 22.80
C LEU A 325 6.41 -18.11 21.55
N GLY A 326 7.34 -19.00 21.24
CA GLY A 326 7.40 -19.76 19.98
C GLY A 326 8.35 -19.10 18.97
N ALA A 327 9.42 -19.80 18.60
CA ALA A 327 10.44 -19.34 17.67
C ALA A 327 10.29 -19.92 16.25
N GLY A 328 9.09 -20.42 15.92
CA GLY A 328 8.72 -20.85 14.57
C GLY A 328 8.71 -19.69 13.57
N MET A 329 8.22 -19.97 12.37
CA MET A 329 8.21 -18.99 11.28
C MET A 329 7.59 -17.62 11.66
N MET A 330 6.44 -17.64 12.39
CA MET A 330 5.77 -16.41 12.80
C MET A 330 6.52 -15.70 13.93
N GLY A 331 6.86 -16.43 15.01
CA GLY A 331 7.56 -15.82 16.15
C GLY A 331 8.94 -15.27 15.78
N ALA A 332 9.70 -15.96 14.93
CA ALA A 332 10.97 -15.46 14.41
C ALA A 332 10.80 -14.14 13.64
N GLY A 333 9.75 -14.04 12.82
CA GLY A 333 9.42 -12.81 12.09
C GLY A 333 8.94 -11.68 13.02
N ILE A 334 8.14 -11.99 14.05
CA ILE A 334 7.67 -11.03 15.06
C ILE A 334 8.86 -10.49 15.85
N ALA A 335 9.78 -11.37 16.30
CA ALA A 335 10.99 -10.97 16.98
C ALA A 335 11.83 -9.98 16.13
N TYR A 336 11.98 -10.26 14.84
CA TYR A 336 12.69 -9.37 13.91
C TYR A 336 12.09 -7.98 13.85
N VAL A 337 10.78 -7.85 13.67
CA VAL A 337 10.14 -6.52 13.52
C VAL A 337 10.12 -5.74 14.83
N CYS A 338 10.00 -6.42 15.99
CA CYS A 338 10.13 -5.80 17.30
C CYS A 338 11.58 -5.28 17.55
N ALA A 339 12.61 -6.08 17.25
CA ALA A 339 13.99 -5.65 17.34
C ALA A 339 14.32 -4.51 16.36
N GLN A 340 13.72 -4.51 15.17
CA GLN A 340 13.85 -3.44 14.18
C GLN A 340 13.22 -2.12 14.67
N ALA A 341 12.17 -2.20 15.50
CA ALA A 341 11.56 -1.04 16.17
C ALA A 341 12.47 -0.46 17.28
N GLY A 342 13.51 -1.19 17.67
CA GLY A 342 14.46 -0.78 18.68
C GLY A 342 14.19 -1.38 20.07
N TRP A 343 13.25 -2.33 20.18
CA TRP A 343 12.88 -2.95 21.44
C TRP A 343 13.77 -4.16 21.77
N GLU A 344 13.99 -4.44 23.05
CA GLU A 344 14.59 -5.69 23.49
C GLU A 344 13.62 -6.85 23.31
N VAL A 345 14.10 -7.99 22.83
CA VAL A 345 13.27 -9.16 22.52
C VAL A 345 13.84 -10.40 23.16
N VAL A 346 13.05 -11.09 23.97
CA VAL A 346 13.35 -12.43 24.45
C VAL A 346 12.55 -13.42 23.60
N LEU A 347 13.25 -14.20 22.78
CA LEU A 347 12.65 -15.19 21.88
C LEU A 347 12.73 -16.56 22.56
N LYS A 348 11.59 -17.01 23.10
CA LYS A 348 11.50 -18.26 23.87
C LYS A 348 10.88 -19.40 23.05
N ASP A 349 11.50 -20.58 23.10
CA ASP A 349 10.93 -21.82 22.58
C ASP A 349 11.11 -22.98 23.59
N VAL A 350 10.70 -24.18 23.21
CA VAL A 350 10.78 -25.40 24.03
C VAL A 350 12.21 -25.86 24.29
N SER A 351 13.16 -25.45 23.44
CA SER A 351 14.60 -25.66 23.61
C SER A 351 15.39 -24.47 23.12
N LEU A 352 16.58 -24.25 23.67
CA LEU A 352 17.49 -23.21 23.23
C LEU A 352 17.83 -23.35 21.73
N GLU A 353 18.05 -24.59 21.24
CA GLU A 353 18.29 -24.85 19.81
C GLU A 353 17.16 -24.34 18.92
N ALA A 354 15.92 -24.55 19.32
CA ALA A 354 14.75 -24.05 18.57
C ALA A 354 14.70 -22.51 18.59
N ALA A 355 14.99 -21.90 19.72
CA ALA A 355 15.05 -20.44 19.86
C ALA A 355 16.19 -19.81 19.03
N GLU A 356 17.37 -20.43 19.03
CA GLU A 356 18.53 -20.00 18.21
C GLU A 356 18.22 -20.13 16.70
N LYS A 357 17.57 -21.21 16.29
CA LYS A 357 17.09 -21.37 14.89
C LYS A 357 16.12 -20.27 14.49
N GLY A 358 15.24 -19.84 15.41
CA GLY A 358 14.38 -18.68 15.21
C GLY A 358 15.17 -17.38 15.02
N LYS A 359 16.21 -17.14 15.84
CA LYS A 359 17.10 -15.98 15.69
C LYS A 359 17.85 -16.01 14.36
N ALA A 360 18.27 -17.18 13.87
CA ALA A 360 18.96 -17.34 12.59
C ALA A 360 18.14 -16.81 11.39
N TYR A 361 16.80 -16.77 11.48
CA TYR A 361 15.95 -16.11 10.50
C TYR A 361 16.27 -14.61 10.40
N SER A 362 16.38 -13.94 11.54
CA SER A 362 16.75 -12.50 11.62
C SER A 362 18.15 -12.26 11.08
N GLU A 363 19.12 -13.12 11.38
CA GLU A 363 20.48 -13.06 10.84
C GLU A 363 20.47 -13.13 9.30
N GLY A 364 19.67 -14.03 8.75
CA GLY A 364 19.49 -14.17 7.31
C GLY A 364 18.88 -12.91 6.64
N LEU A 365 17.96 -12.22 7.30
CA LEU A 365 17.37 -10.96 6.81
C LEU A 365 18.38 -9.82 6.87
N VAL A 366 19.12 -9.69 7.97
CA VAL A 366 20.19 -8.69 8.14
C VAL A 366 21.27 -8.89 7.09
N ALA A 367 21.79 -10.10 6.91
CA ALA A 367 22.81 -10.41 5.90
C ALA A 367 22.39 -10.03 4.48
N LYS A 368 21.13 -10.34 4.11
CA LYS A 368 20.54 -9.91 2.82
C LYS A 368 20.42 -8.39 2.71
N GLY A 369 20.06 -7.71 3.80
CA GLY A 369 19.98 -6.25 3.87
C GLY A 369 21.31 -5.57 3.65
N VAL A 370 22.36 -6.04 4.34
CA VAL A 370 23.73 -5.55 4.21
C VAL A 370 24.27 -5.79 2.80
N LYS A 371 24.10 -7.00 2.25
CA LYS A 371 24.53 -7.33 0.87
C LYS A 371 23.89 -6.41 -0.18
N ARG A 372 22.67 -5.92 0.06
CA ARG A 372 21.92 -5.00 -0.82
C ARG A 372 22.16 -3.52 -0.53
N GLY A 373 23.03 -3.19 0.43
CA GLY A 373 23.29 -1.81 0.85
C GLY A 373 22.10 -1.10 1.52
N LYS A 374 21.09 -1.86 1.98
CA LYS A 374 19.90 -1.29 2.65
C LYS A 374 20.12 -1.03 4.15
N VAL A 375 21.07 -1.75 4.76
CA VAL A 375 21.40 -1.67 6.17
C VAL A 375 22.94 -1.71 6.28
N THR A 376 23.54 -0.89 7.14
CA THR A 376 24.97 -1.00 7.45
C THR A 376 25.22 -2.21 8.35
N LEU A 377 26.42 -2.77 8.32
CA LEU A 377 26.78 -3.92 9.16
C LEU A 377 26.55 -3.61 10.64
N GLU A 378 27.04 -2.47 11.12
CA GLU A 378 26.88 -1.99 12.50
C GLU A 378 25.40 -1.93 12.95
N LYS A 379 24.50 -1.36 12.11
CA LYS A 379 23.06 -1.31 12.40
C LYS A 379 22.43 -2.70 12.40
N GLY A 380 22.94 -3.59 11.56
CA GLY A 380 22.48 -4.97 11.50
C GLY A 380 22.87 -5.75 12.75
N GLU A 381 24.10 -5.65 13.20
CA GLU A 381 24.62 -6.26 14.43
C GLU A 381 23.86 -5.73 15.65
N ALA A 382 23.70 -4.42 15.78
CA ALA A 382 22.91 -3.80 16.86
C ALA A 382 21.43 -4.24 16.89
N LEU A 383 20.84 -4.62 15.74
CA LEU A 383 19.50 -5.21 15.70
C LEU A 383 19.53 -6.64 16.27
N LEU A 384 20.50 -7.46 15.87
CA LEU A 384 20.61 -8.86 16.29
C LEU A 384 20.93 -9.00 17.78
N GLU A 385 21.70 -8.06 18.36
CA GLU A 385 21.99 -8.00 19.79
C GLU A 385 20.74 -7.81 20.65
N ARG A 386 19.67 -7.20 20.11
CA ARG A 386 18.40 -7.03 20.82
C ARG A 386 17.59 -8.33 20.93
N ILE A 387 17.93 -9.40 20.19
CA ILE A 387 17.19 -10.67 20.23
C ILE A 387 17.98 -11.68 21.06
N THR A 388 17.44 -12.03 22.23
CA THR A 388 17.99 -13.05 23.12
C THR A 388 17.18 -14.34 23.00
N PRO A 389 17.74 -15.42 22.42
CA PRO A 389 17.09 -16.72 22.39
C PRO A 389 17.17 -17.39 23.75
N THR A 390 16.12 -18.08 24.20
CA THR A 390 16.08 -18.81 25.48
C THR A 390 15.06 -19.96 25.47
N ASP A 391 15.24 -20.91 26.38
CA ASP A 391 14.27 -21.94 26.75
C ASP A 391 13.77 -21.78 28.21
N ASP A 392 14.27 -20.77 28.93
CA ASP A 392 13.90 -20.49 30.33
C ASP A 392 12.87 -19.36 30.43
N TYR A 393 11.76 -19.60 31.14
CA TYR A 393 10.77 -18.56 31.41
C TYR A 393 11.31 -17.44 32.31
N ASN A 394 12.29 -17.70 33.17
CA ASN A 394 12.87 -16.66 34.05
C ASN A 394 13.50 -15.50 33.28
N ASP A 395 13.95 -15.72 32.06
CA ASP A 395 14.53 -14.67 31.19
C ASP A 395 13.46 -13.65 30.70
N LEU A 396 12.17 -13.99 30.84
CA LEU A 396 11.06 -13.09 30.54
C LEU A 396 10.87 -11.99 31.60
N ALA A 397 11.62 -12.03 32.70
CA ALA A 397 11.51 -10.99 33.73
C ALA A 397 11.73 -9.59 33.15
N GLY A 398 10.85 -8.65 33.51
CA GLY A 398 10.87 -7.29 33.00
C GLY A 398 10.25 -7.10 31.60
N CYS A 399 9.69 -8.15 30.99
CA CYS A 399 8.92 -8.00 29.75
C CYS A 399 7.58 -7.32 30.06
N ASP A 400 7.30 -6.23 29.34
CA ASP A 400 6.07 -5.45 29.45
C ASP A 400 5.04 -5.76 28.34
N ILE A 401 5.38 -6.67 27.43
CA ILE A 401 4.48 -7.27 26.45
C ILE A 401 4.89 -8.73 26.16
N VAL A 402 3.87 -9.58 26.00
CA VAL A 402 4.02 -10.97 25.53
C VAL A 402 3.26 -11.14 24.23
N ILE A 403 3.93 -11.68 23.20
CA ILE A 403 3.30 -12.07 21.93
C ILE A 403 3.50 -13.58 21.74
N GLU A 404 2.41 -14.32 21.87
CA GLU A 404 2.41 -15.78 21.74
C GLU A 404 2.21 -16.18 20.27
N ALA A 405 3.05 -17.09 19.79
CA ALA A 405 3.06 -17.64 18.43
C ALA A 405 3.39 -19.16 18.43
N VAL A 406 2.89 -19.90 19.43
CA VAL A 406 3.02 -21.36 19.51
C VAL A 406 1.99 -22.08 18.65
N PHE A 407 1.98 -23.42 18.65
CA PHE A 407 1.00 -24.22 17.89
C PHE A 407 -0.45 -23.87 18.25
N GLU A 408 -1.35 -24.03 17.26
CA GLU A 408 -2.75 -23.66 17.33
C GLU A 408 -3.55 -24.68 18.18
N SER A 409 -3.45 -24.51 19.51
CA SER A 409 -4.13 -25.30 20.54
C SER A 409 -4.47 -24.41 21.71
N VAL A 410 -5.76 -24.32 22.08
CA VAL A 410 -6.25 -23.52 23.21
C VAL A 410 -5.49 -23.88 24.50
N ALA A 411 -5.41 -25.18 24.82
CA ALA A 411 -4.74 -25.64 26.05
C ALA A 411 -3.27 -25.22 26.11
N LEU A 412 -2.52 -25.40 25.00
CA LEU A 412 -1.11 -25.02 24.95
C LEU A 412 -0.92 -23.51 25.09
N LYS A 413 -1.74 -22.71 24.39
CA LYS A 413 -1.65 -21.24 24.47
C LYS A 413 -1.94 -20.75 25.89
N GLN A 414 -2.96 -21.27 26.54
CA GLN A 414 -3.27 -20.95 27.95
C GLN A 414 -2.16 -21.37 28.90
N GLU A 415 -1.51 -22.52 28.66
CA GLU A 415 -0.38 -23.01 29.47
C GLU A 415 0.81 -22.07 29.40
N VAL A 416 1.24 -21.69 28.17
CA VAL A 416 2.43 -20.83 28.01
C VAL A 416 2.20 -19.41 28.56
N PHE A 417 0.99 -18.89 28.50
CA PHE A 417 0.64 -17.64 29.16
C PHE A 417 0.70 -17.77 30.70
N ARG A 418 0.17 -18.85 31.27
CA ARG A 418 0.20 -19.09 32.71
C ARG A 418 1.64 -19.14 33.23
N GLU A 419 2.54 -19.77 32.50
CA GLU A 419 3.96 -19.82 32.87
C GLU A 419 4.63 -18.46 32.73
N ALA A 420 4.41 -17.77 31.62
CA ALA A 420 4.99 -16.43 31.40
C ALA A 420 4.52 -15.41 32.44
N MET A 421 3.24 -15.41 32.81
CA MET A 421 2.65 -14.47 33.79
C MET A 421 3.24 -14.57 35.20
N LYS A 422 3.96 -15.64 35.51
CA LYS A 422 4.67 -15.76 36.81
C LYS A 422 5.88 -14.84 36.93
N VAL A 423 6.42 -14.36 35.81
CA VAL A 423 7.72 -13.69 35.77
C VAL A 423 7.74 -12.35 35.03
N ILE A 424 6.78 -12.09 34.14
CA ILE A 424 6.66 -10.83 33.42
C ILE A 424 6.12 -9.69 34.31
N GLU A 425 6.14 -8.46 33.78
CA GLU A 425 5.55 -7.31 34.51
C GLU A 425 4.07 -7.52 34.80
N PRO A 426 3.57 -7.10 36.00
CA PRO A 426 2.20 -7.34 36.44
C PRO A 426 1.12 -6.74 35.53
N ASP A 427 1.45 -5.68 34.77
CA ASP A 427 0.58 -4.95 33.84
C ASP A 427 0.98 -5.18 32.36
N ALA A 428 1.80 -6.21 32.09
CA ALA A 428 2.23 -6.56 30.75
C ALA A 428 1.02 -6.82 29.84
N LEU A 429 1.09 -6.31 28.60
CA LEU A 429 0.14 -6.57 27.54
C LEU A 429 0.27 -8.05 27.07
N LEU A 430 -0.84 -8.78 27.02
CA LEU A 430 -0.89 -10.18 26.63
C LEU A 430 -1.50 -10.33 25.24
N CYS A 431 -0.72 -10.82 24.26
CA CYS A 431 -1.14 -10.91 22.85
C CYS A 431 -1.01 -12.34 22.31
N SER A 432 -2.03 -12.84 21.62
CA SER A 432 -1.95 -14.10 20.87
C SER A 432 -1.93 -13.81 19.35
N ASN A 433 -1.02 -14.49 18.64
CA ASN A 433 -0.96 -14.48 17.17
C ASN A 433 -1.82 -15.59 16.54
N THR A 434 -2.85 -16.07 17.22
CA THR A 434 -3.77 -17.04 16.61
C THR A 434 -4.40 -16.49 15.34
N SER A 435 -4.67 -17.35 14.36
CA SER A 435 -5.33 -16.98 13.10
C SER A 435 -6.84 -17.33 13.09
N THR A 436 -7.30 -18.22 13.97
CA THR A 436 -8.67 -18.76 13.91
C THR A 436 -9.34 -19.00 15.25
N LEU A 437 -8.55 -19.18 16.33
CA LEU A 437 -9.13 -19.47 17.64
C LEU A 437 -9.73 -18.17 18.24
N PRO A 438 -11.00 -18.22 18.71
CA PRO A 438 -11.62 -17.05 19.32
C PRO A 438 -10.82 -16.51 20.50
N ILE A 439 -10.58 -15.23 20.50
CA ILE A 439 -9.81 -14.54 21.56
C ILE A 439 -10.52 -14.63 22.91
N THR A 440 -11.84 -14.57 22.91
CA THR A 440 -12.68 -14.74 24.10
C THR A 440 -12.51 -16.13 24.73
N GLU A 441 -12.43 -17.19 23.91
CA GLU A 441 -12.18 -18.56 24.38
C GLU A 441 -10.77 -18.71 24.99
N LEU A 442 -9.76 -18.12 24.35
CA LEU A 442 -8.39 -18.11 24.89
C LEU A 442 -8.32 -17.35 26.21
N ALA A 443 -8.98 -16.19 26.29
CA ALA A 443 -9.00 -15.34 27.48
C ALA A 443 -9.61 -16.01 28.71
N ALA A 444 -10.51 -16.97 28.53
CA ALA A 444 -11.13 -17.72 29.64
C ALA A 444 -10.14 -18.50 30.52
N GLY A 445 -8.95 -18.82 30.00
CA GLY A 445 -7.86 -19.47 30.76
C GLY A 445 -6.75 -18.51 31.20
N ILE A 446 -6.97 -17.19 31.11
CA ILE A 446 -5.99 -16.14 31.44
C ILE A 446 -6.46 -15.41 32.71
N ASP A 447 -5.61 -15.27 33.73
CA ASP A 447 -5.96 -14.64 35.00
C ASP A 447 -6.30 -13.15 34.87
N ARG A 448 -5.80 -12.49 33.80
CA ARG A 448 -6.05 -11.08 33.48
C ARG A 448 -6.69 -10.93 32.10
N PRO A 449 -7.95 -11.39 31.90
CA PRO A 449 -8.57 -11.40 30.56
C PRO A 449 -8.79 -10.00 29.98
N GLY A 450 -8.85 -8.96 30.80
CA GLY A 450 -8.93 -7.56 30.37
C GLY A 450 -7.66 -7.04 29.71
N ASP A 451 -6.49 -7.66 29.98
CA ASP A 451 -5.19 -7.31 29.41
C ASP A 451 -4.86 -8.18 28.18
N PHE A 452 -5.77 -9.04 27.75
CA PHE A 452 -5.59 -9.99 26.67
C PHE A 452 -6.23 -9.53 25.36
N VAL A 453 -5.51 -9.67 24.23
CA VAL A 453 -5.94 -9.23 22.89
C VAL A 453 -5.32 -10.11 21.82
N GLY A 454 -5.99 -10.23 20.68
CA GLY A 454 -5.39 -10.85 19.48
C GLY A 454 -4.50 -9.88 18.73
N LEU A 455 -3.33 -10.34 18.29
CA LEU A 455 -2.43 -9.66 17.35
C LEU A 455 -2.10 -10.62 16.21
N HIS A 456 -2.95 -10.69 15.21
CA HIS A 456 -2.78 -11.57 14.08
C HIS A 456 -1.85 -10.94 13.04
N PHE A 457 -0.65 -11.50 12.94
CA PHE A 457 0.35 -11.14 11.94
C PHE A 457 0.22 -12.02 10.69
N PHE A 458 0.66 -11.49 9.55
CA PHE A 458 0.62 -12.18 8.27
C PHE A 458 2.02 -12.59 7.82
N SER A 459 2.13 -13.78 7.20
CA SER A 459 3.40 -14.31 6.70
C SER A 459 3.71 -13.83 5.27
N PRO A 460 4.97 -13.46 4.96
CA PRO A 460 6.13 -13.27 5.86
C PRO A 460 6.03 -11.97 6.67
N VAL A 461 6.25 -12.06 7.99
CA VAL A 461 6.05 -10.92 8.92
C VAL A 461 6.88 -9.69 8.55
N ASP A 462 8.11 -9.88 8.05
CA ASP A 462 9.01 -8.79 7.63
C ASP A 462 8.50 -8.00 6.41
N LYS A 463 7.53 -8.54 5.65
CA LYS A 463 7.04 -7.94 4.42
C LYS A 463 5.57 -7.50 4.50
N MET A 464 4.74 -8.24 5.22
CA MET A 464 3.32 -7.97 5.30
C MET A 464 3.06 -6.71 6.14
N PRO A 465 2.34 -5.72 5.61
CA PRO A 465 2.20 -4.43 6.26
C PRO A 465 1.13 -4.39 7.36
N LEU A 466 0.24 -5.38 7.43
CA LEU A 466 -0.94 -5.40 8.30
C LEU A 466 -0.69 -6.17 9.59
N VAL A 467 -1.35 -5.72 10.67
CA VAL A 467 -1.70 -6.52 11.85
C VAL A 467 -3.19 -6.35 12.10
N GLU A 468 -3.91 -7.45 12.19
CA GLU A 468 -5.31 -7.50 12.60
C GLU A 468 -5.36 -7.61 14.13
N ILE A 469 -5.92 -6.59 14.78
CA ILE A 469 -6.09 -6.53 16.24
C ILE A 469 -7.49 -7.04 16.57
N ILE A 470 -7.59 -8.12 17.33
CA ILE A 470 -8.85 -8.77 17.64
C ILE A 470 -9.25 -8.46 19.09
N LYS A 471 -10.36 -7.74 19.25
CA LYS A 471 -10.95 -7.41 20.53
C LYS A 471 -11.83 -8.56 21.01
N GLY A 472 -11.41 -9.28 22.06
CA GLY A 472 -12.25 -10.25 22.76
C GLY A 472 -13.29 -9.53 23.65
N GLU A 473 -14.30 -10.28 24.12
CA GLU A 473 -15.39 -9.71 24.94
C GLU A 473 -14.90 -9.00 26.20
N GLN A 474 -13.81 -9.45 26.81
CA GLN A 474 -13.24 -8.88 28.02
C GLN A 474 -12.06 -7.94 27.79
N THR A 475 -11.58 -7.82 26.56
CA THR A 475 -10.46 -6.92 26.22
C THR A 475 -10.80 -5.48 26.57
N SER A 476 -10.01 -4.86 27.44
CA SER A 476 -10.24 -3.47 27.86
C SER A 476 -9.83 -2.48 26.78
N ASP A 477 -10.42 -1.29 26.81
CA ASP A 477 -10.04 -0.21 25.90
C ASP A 477 -8.58 0.23 26.09
N ALA A 478 -8.05 0.15 27.31
CA ALA A 478 -6.64 0.39 27.60
C ALA A 478 -5.73 -0.61 26.88
N THR A 479 -6.10 -1.90 26.90
CA THR A 479 -5.40 -2.99 26.21
C THR A 479 -5.44 -2.80 24.70
N LEU A 480 -6.60 -2.46 24.16
CA LEU A 480 -6.77 -2.19 22.75
C LEU A 480 -5.92 -0.99 22.30
N ALA A 481 -5.87 0.09 23.09
CA ALA A 481 -5.04 1.25 22.80
C ALA A 481 -3.54 0.89 22.81
N LYS A 482 -3.07 0.09 23.80
CA LYS A 482 -1.69 -0.41 23.85
C LYS A 482 -1.37 -1.26 22.58
N ALA A 483 -2.24 -2.20 22.21
CA ALA A 483 -2.06 -3.07 21.02
C ALA A 483 -1.98 -2.26 19.73
N PHE A 484 -2.80 -1.22 19.61
CA PHE A 484 -2.78 -0.29 18.48
C PHE A 484 -1.43 0.45 18.37
N ASP A 485 -0.95 1.00 19.51
CA ASP A 485 0.33 1.70 19.56
C ASP A 485 1.52 0.79 19.26
N VAL A 486 1.50 -0.45 19.76
CA VAL A 486 2.50 -1.50 19.45
C VAL A 486 2.56 -1.75 17.96
N THR A 487 1.41 -1.90 17.31
CA THR A 487 1.33 -2.15 15.87
C THR A 487 1.93 -1.00 15.05
N LEU A 488 1.59 0.25 15.39
CA LEU A 488 2.22 1.42 14.77
C LEU A 488 3.72 1.52 15.07
N GLY A 489 4.14 1.14 16.29
CA GLY A 489 5.53 1.16 16.73
C GLY A 489 6.44 0.25 15.88
N ILE A 490 5.96 -0.93 15.50
CA ILE A 490 6.65 -1.86 14.59
C ILE A 490 6.42 -1.50 13.11
N ARG A 491 5.86 -0.32 12.80
CA ARG A 491 5.61 0.21 11.47
C ARG A 491 4.67 -0.64 10.62
N LYS A 492 3.67 -1.23 11.27
CA LYS A 492 2.59 -1.93 10.60
C LYS A 492 1.29 -1.14 10.71
N THR A 493 0.39 -1.40 9.79
CA THR A 493 -0.94 -0.78 9.76
C THR A 493 -1.87 -1.61 10.63
N PRO A 494 -2.43 -1.06 11.71
CA PRO A 494 -3.43 -1.74 12.53
C PRO A 494 -4.80 -1.68 11.87
N ILE A 495 -5.54 -2.77 11.91
CA ILE A 495 -7.01 -2.77 11.82
C ILE A 495 -7.57 -3.36 13.10
N VAL A 496 -8.75 -2.91 13.51
CA VAL A 496 -9.43 -3.40 14.71
C VAL A 496 -10.69 -4.16 14.31
N VAL A 497 -10.81 -5.38 14.81
CA VAL A 497 -11.98 -6.23 14.57
C VAL A 497 -12.48 -6.81 15.90
N ASN A 498 -13.77 -7.09 16.01
CA ASN A 498 -14.34 -7.84 17.12
C ASN A 498 -14.15 -9.33 16.92
N ASP A 499 -14.11 -10.06 18.04
CA ASP A 499 -13.86 -11.49 18.05
C ASP A 499 -14.95 -12.28 17.31
N SER A 500 -14.52 -13.17 16.45
CA SER A 500 -15.35 -14.16 15.77
C SER A 500 -14.47 -15.30 15.28
N ARG A 501 -15.05 -16.44 14.92
CA ARG A 501 -14.28 -17.55 14.35
C ARG A 501 -13.68 -17.17 12.99
N GLY A 502 -12.34 -17.14 12.90
CA GLY A 502 -11.59 -16.73 11.70
C GLY A 502 -11.53 -15.21 11.51
N PHE A 503 -12.02 -14.45 12.51
CA PHE A 503 -11.99 -12.98 12.54
C PHE A 503 -12.57 -12.38 11.26
N PHE A 504 -11.94 -11.35 10.71
CA PHE A 504 -12.28 -10.80 9.40
C PHE A 504 -11.46 -11.44 8.28
N THR A 505 -10.14 -11.37 8.38
CA THR A 505 -9.26 -11.68 7.24
C THR A 505 -9.27 -13.17 6.88
N SER A 506 -9.14 -14.09 7.84
CA SER A 506 -9.15 -15.54 7.57
C SER A 506 -10.52 -16.02 7.09
N ARG A 507 -11.61 -15.43 7.60
CA ARG A 507 -12.97 -15.73 7.19
C ARG A 507 -13.21 -15.34 5.72
N VAL A 508 -12.85 -14.12 5.34
CA VAL A 508 -13.11 -13.59 4.00
C VAL A 508 -12.23 -14.25 2.94
N ILE A 509 -10.90 -14.41 3.17
CA ILE A 509 -10.03 -15.09 2.21
C ILE A 509 -10.43 -16.53 1.95
N GLY A 510 -11.04 -17.20 2.94
CA GLY A 510 -11.59 -18.55 2.79
C GLY A 510 -12.63 -18.62 1.67
N THR A 511 -13.46 -17.60 1.50
CA THR A 511 -14.47 -17.55 0.45
C THR A 511 -13.86 -17.44 -0.95
N PHE A 512 -12.80 -16.62 -1.11
CA PHE A 512 -12.03 -16.53 -2.35
C PHE A 512 -11.43 -17.87 -2.76
N LEU A 513 -10.79 -18.56 -1.81
CA LEU A 513 -10.16 -19.85 -2.05
C LEU A 513 -11.21 -20.91 -2.45
N ASN A 514 -12.30 -20.97 -1.72
CA ASN A 514 -13.39 -21.91 -2.00
C ASN A 514 -14.03 -21.63 -3.35
N GLU A 515 -14.26 -20.36 -3.72
CA GLU A 515 -14.87 -20.02 -5.01
C GLU A 515 -13.95 -20.40 -6.18
N GLY A 516 -12.64 -20.13 -6.07
CA GLY A 516 -11.68 -20.54 -7.10
C GLY A 516 -11.60 -22.07 -7.27
N ILE A 517 -11.70 -22.84 -6.18
CA ILE A 517 -11.73 -24.30 -6.23
C ILE A 517 -13.08 -24.80 -6.77
N ALA A 518 -14.21 -24.16 -6.42
CA ALA A 518 -15.51 -24.50 -6.95
C ALA A 518 -15.57 -24.41 -8.48
N MET A 519 -14.85 -23.48 -9.08
CA MET A 519 -14.73 -23.38 -10.53
C MET A 519 -14.12 -24.65 -11.17
N LEU A 520 -13.22 -25.35 -10.47
CA LEU A 520 -12.71 -26.66 -10.94
C LEU A 520 -13.80 -27.72 -10.88
N ALA A 521 -14.64 -27.72 -9.84
CA ALA A 521 -15.77 -28.63 -9.74
C ALA A 521 -16.83 -28.38 -10.83
N GLU A 522 -16.92 -27.13 -11.32
CA GLU A 522 -17.75 -26.73 -12.47
C GLU A 522 -17.13 -27.11 -13.82
N GLY A 523 -15.96 -27.75 -13.84
CA GLY A 523 -15.26 -28.20 -15.05
C GLY A 523 -14.42 -27.12 -15.73
N ILE A 524 -14.17 -25.96 -15.09
CA ILE A 524 -13.36 -24.87 -15.66
C ILE A 524 -11.89 -25.24 -15.60
N ASP A 525 -11.15 -25.00 -16.70
CA ASP A 525 -9.73 -25.29 -16.82
C ASP A 525 -8.91 -24.59 -15.72
N PRO A 526 -8.01 -25.29 -15.00
CA PRO A 526 -7.25 -24.70 -13.91
C PRO A 526 -6.38 -23.50 -14.32
N GLN A 527 -5.84 -23.50 -15.55
CA GLN A 527 -5.06 -22.37 -16.05
C GLN A 527 -5.96 -21.12 -16.24
N THR A 528 -7.21 -21.32 -16.65
CA THR A 528 -8.22 -20.28 -16.80
C THR A 528 -8.62 -19.69 -15.42
N VAL A 529 -8.80 -20.54 -14.42
CA VAL A 529 -9.08 -20.11 -13.03
C VAL A 529 -7.92 -19.26 -12.49
N GLU A 530 -6.68 -19.72 -12.65
CA GLU A 530 -5.49 -18.98 -12.22
C GLU A 530 -5.32 -17.65 -12.96
N GLN A 531 -5.66 -17.63 -14.26
CA GLN A 531 -5.61 -16.43 -15.07
C GLN A 531 -6.68 -15.41 -14.65
N ALA A 532 -7.89 -15.87 -14.31
CA ALA A 532 -8.97 -15.00 -13.85
C ALA A 532 -8.61 -14.30 -12.54
N SER A 533 -8.09 -15.03 -11.55
CA SER A 533 -7.64 -14.43 -10.27
C SER A 533 -6.48 -13.45 -10.46
N SER A 534 -5.52 -13.78 -11.35
CA SER A 534 -4.40 -12.87 -11.67
C SER A 534 -4.87 -11.59 -12.34
N GLN A 535 -5.80 -11.67 -13.30
CA GLN A 535 -6.32 -10.51 -14.03
C GLN A 535 -7.29 -9.68 -13.17
N ALA A 536 -7.96 -10.28 -12.18
CA ALA A 536 -8.67 -9.52 -11.15
C ALA A 536 -7.74 -8.59 -10.36
N GLY A 537 -6.45 -8.94 -10.30
CA GLY A 537 -5.41 -8.13 -9.61
C GLY A 537 -4.93 -8.72 -8.28
N TYR A 538 -5.28 -9.97 -7.96
CA TYR A 538 -4.79 -10.63 -6.76
C TYR A 538 -3.26 -10.86 -6.83
N PRO A 539 -2.54 -10.66 -5.72
CA PRO A 539 -1.07 -10.81 -5.69
C PRO A 539 -0.61 -12.25 -5.93
N ALA A 540 -1.42 -13.24 -5.54
CA ALA A 540 -1.20 -14.65 -5.84
C ALA A 540 -2.45 -15.25 -6.52
N PRO A 541 -2.29 -16.08 -7.57
CA PRO A 541 -3.41 -16.82 -8.14
C PRO A 541 -4.02 -17.78 -7.11
N VAL A 542 -5.30 -18.10 -7.24
CA VAL A 542 -6.10 -18.74 -6.19
C VAL A 542 -5.62 -20.15 -5.82
N LEU A 543 -5.31 -20.99 -6.83
CA LEU A 543 -4.84 -22.36 -6.56
C LEU A 543 -3.41 -22.37 -6.00
N GLN A 544 -2.57 -21.43 -6.45
CA GLN A 544 -1.25 -21.22 -5.87
C GLN A 544 -1.36 -20.84 -4.39
N LEU A 545 -2.25 -19.91 -4.06
CA LEU A 545 -2.42 -19.45 -2.68
C LEU A 545 -2.92 -20.57 -1.79
N MET A 546 -3.84 -21.40 -2.27
CA MET A 546 -4.32 -22.58 -1.53
C MET A 546 -3.16 -23.55 -1.23
N ASP A 547 -2.28 -23.81 -2.17
CA ASP A 547 -1.11 -24.67 -1.95
C ASP A 547 -0.14 -24.08 -0.89
N GLU A 548 -0.02 -22.77 -0.83
CA GLU A 548 0.82 -22.08 0.17
C GLU A 548 0.23 -22.17 1.59
N LEU A 549 -1.10 -22.18 1.71
CA LEU A 549 -1.84 -22.28 2.98
C LEU A 549 -2.06 -23.74 3.43
N THR A 550 -1.86 -24.70 2.56
CA THR A 550 -2.13 -26.14 2.69
C THR A 550 -3.62 -26.52 2.63
N LEU A 551 -3.94 -27.57 1.86
CA LEU A 551 -5.32 -28.05 1.68
C LEU A 551 -5.90 -28.73 2.93
N THR A 552 -5.07 -29.10 3.89
CA THR A 552 -5.54 -29.66 5.17
C THR A 552 -6.16 -28.60 6.09
N LEU A 553 -5.83 -27.31 5.89
CA LEU A 553 -6.40 -26.22 6.68
C LEU A 553 -7.92 -26.03 6.40
N PRO A 554 -8.36 -25.80 5.15
CA PRO A 554 -9.80 -25.71 4.86
C PRO A 554 -10.57 -26.98 5.23
N GLN A 555 -9.97 -28.17 5.10
CA GLN A 555 -10.58 -29.42 5.54
C GLN A 555 -10.81 -29.44 7.07
N LYS A 556 -9.85 -28.95 7.86
CA LYS A 556 -10.00 -28.81 9.32
C LYS A 556 -11.08 -27.78 9.67
N ILE A 557 -11.03 -26.58 9.08
CA ILE A 557 -12.01 -25.50 9.30
C ILE A 557 -13.43 -25.99 8.96
N ARG A 558 -13.59 -26.69 7.83
CA ARG A 558 -14.88 -27.27 7.43
C ARG A 558 -15.43 -28.25 8.48
N LYS A 559 -14.61 -29.18 8.96
CA LYS A 559 -15.03 -30.16 9.99
C LYS A 559 -15.50 -29.45 11.27
N GLU A 560 -14.79 -28.42 11.69
CA GLU A 560 -15.17 -27.63 12.86
C GLU A 560 -16.46 -26.83 12.62
N SER A 561 -16.62 -26.22 11.44
CA SER A 561 -17.83 -25.49 11.07
C SER A 561 -19.04 -26.38 10.92
N GLN A 562 -18.85 -27.57 10.35
CA GLN A 562 -19.90 -28.62 10.24
C GLN A 562 -20.35 -29.06 11.61
N ALA A 563 -19.44 -29.33 12.54
CA ALA A 563 -19.77 -29.70 13.90
C ALA A 563 -20.56 -28.60 14.64
N ALA A 564 -20.24 -27.33 14.38
CA ALA A 564 -20.92 -26.18 14.97
C ALA A 564 -22.32 -25.95 14.35
N ALA A 565 -22.49 -26.14 13.03
CA ALA A 565 -23.72 -25.87 12.30
C ALA A 565 -24.75 -27.05 12.39
N GLY A 566 -24.28 -28.28 12.68
CA GLY A 566 -25.13 -29.46 12.71
C GLY A 566 -25.97 -29.63 11.43
N ASP A 567 -27.28 -29.80 11.58
CA ASP A 567 -28.21 -29.99 10.45
C ASP A 567 -28.35 -28.78 9.52
N ALA A 568 -27.88 -27.60 9.94
CA ALA A 568 -27.90 -26.40 9.11
C ALA A 568 -26.68 -26.30 8.16
N TRP A 569 -25.76 -27.27 8.23
CA TRP A 569 -24.59 -27.28 7.35
C TRP A 569 -24.96 -27.47 5.88
N VAL A 570 -24.40 -26.59 5.03
CA VAL A 570 -24.51 -26.69 3.58
C VAL A 570 -23.11 -26.96 3.00
N ALA A 571 -22.95 -28.03 2.24
CA ALA A 571 -21.71 -28.41 1.60
C ALA A 571 -21.35 -27.39 0.50
N HIS A 572 -20.06 -27.05 0.39
CA HIS A 572 -19.55 -26.20 -0.66
C HIS A 572 -19.01 -27.04 -1.83
N PRO A 573 -19.19 -26.63 -3.11
CA PRO A 573 -18.67 -27.39 -4.26
C PRO A 573 -17.14 -27.62 -4.23
N ALA A 574 -16.38 -26.78 -3.53
CA ALA A 574 -14.95 -26.97 -3.32
C ALA A 574 -14.58 -28.18 -2.44
N ASP A 575 -15.49 -28.64 -1.59
CA ASP A 575 -15.22 -29.64 -0.55
C ASP A 575 -14.71 -30.96 -1.13
N GLU A 576 -15.37 -31.49 -2.16
CA GLU A 576 -14.98 -32.73 -2.85
C GLU A 576 -13.61 -32.60 -3.52
N ILE A 577 -13.29 -31.47 -4.11
CA ILE A 577 -11.99 -31.21 -4.74
C ILE A 577 -10.88 -31.24 -3.70
N VAL A 578 -11.08 -30.54 -2.57
CA VAL A 578 -10.11 -30.49 -1.46
C VAL A 578 -9.89 -31.89 -0.89
N ASP A 579 -10.94 -32.64 -0.60
CA ASP A 579 -10.84 -33.99 -0.06
C ASP A 579 -10.09 -34.90 -1.02
N ARG A 580 -10.44 -34.89 -2.30
CA ARG A 580 -9.77 -35.72 -3.32
C ARG A 580 -8.27 -35.38 -3.44
N MET A 581 -7.90 -34.09 -3.40
CA MET A 581 -6.51 -33.68 -3.42
C MET A 581 -5.73 -34.19 -2.19
N VAL A 582 -6.33 -34.09 -0.99
CA VAL A 582 -5.73 -34.61 0.26
C VAL A 582 -5.56 -36.12 0.22
N ASP A 583 -6.57 -36.87 -0.26
CA ASP A 583 -6.52 -38.33 -0.41
C ASP A 583 -5.44 -38.78 -1.40
N LEU A 584 -5.18 -38.01 -2.44
CA LEU A 584 -4.07 -38.21 -3.38
C LEU A 584 -2.69 -37.85 -2.79
N GLY A 585 -2.62 -37.42 -1.52
CA GLY A 585 -1.39 -36.99 -0.86
C GLY A 585 -0.90 -35.60 -1.29
N ARG A 586 -1.69 -34.88 -2.10
CA ARG A 586 -1.36 -33.57 -2.66
C ARG A 586 -1.88 -32.44 -1.75
N LYS A 587 -1.19 -32.28 -0.61
CA LYS A 587 -1.62 -31.40 0.48
C LYS A 587 -1.17 -29.95 0.33
N GLY A 588 -0.37 -29.63 -0.68
CA GLY A 588 0.15 -28.30 -0.96
C GLY A 588 1.68 -28.21 -0.93
N LYS A 589 2.21 -27.01 -0.95
CA LYS A 589 3.64 -26.71 -1.05
C LYS A 589 4.49 -27.37 0.05
N SER A 590 4.00 -27.41 1.29
CA SER A 590 4.72 -28.01 2.42
C SER A 590 4.96 -29.50 2.28
N SER A 591 4.07 -30.20 1.55
CA SER A 591 4.19 -31.64 1.23
C SER A 591 4.88 -31.90 -0.11
N GLY A 592 5.34 -30.85 -0.81
CA GLY A 592 5.98 -30.97 -2.12
C GLY A 592 5.02 -31.18 -3.30
N ALA A 593 3.71 -31.24 -3.06
CA ALA A 593 2.70 -31.46 -4.07
C ALA A 593 1.34 -30.89 -3.64
N GLY A 594 0.68 -30.17 -4.53
CA GLY A 594 -0.65 -29.62 -4.36
C GLY A 594 -1.34 -29.51 -5.72
N PHE A 595 -2.05 -28.44 -5.98
CA PHE A 595 -2.51 -28.09 -7.33
C PHE A 595 -1.33 -27.86 -8.27
N TYR A 596 -0.18 -27.53 -7.69
CA TYR A 596 1.10 -27.38 -8.40
C TYR A 596 2.07 -28.50 -8.02
N GLU A 597 3.06 -28.69 -8.89
CA GLU A 597 4.27 -29.48 -8.63
C GLU A 597 5.36 -28.58 -8.04
N TYR A 598 6.09 -29.11 -7.07
CA TYR A 598 7.20 -28.42 -6.42
C TYR A 598 8.47 -29.27 -6.48
N VAL A 599 9.59 -28.67 -6.83
CA VAL A 599 10.93 -29.29 -6.80
C VAL A 599 11.82 -28.38 -5.96
N ASP A 600 12.45 -28.92 -4.94
CA ASP A 600 13.28 -28.18 -3.98
C ASP A 600 12.55 -26.95 -3.40
N GLY A 601 11.26 -27.10 -3.08
CA GLY A 601 10.39 -26.03 -2.56
C GLY A 601 10.02 -24.94 -3.56
N LYS A 602 10.44 -25.08 -4.84
CA LYS A 602 10.13 -24.15 -5.93
C LYS A 602 8.98 -24.70 -6.78
N ARG A 603 8.02 -23.85 -7.05
CA ARG A 603 6.88 -24.16 -7.92
C ARG A 603 7.36 -24.34 -9.36
N VAL A 604 6.98 -25.45 -9.98
CA VAL A 604 7.33 -25.79 -11.37
C VAL A 604 6.19 -25.49 -12.35
N GLY A 605 4.98 -25.95 -12.05
CA GLY A 605 3.80 -25.76 -12.88
C GLY A 605 2.57 -26.42 -12.25
N LEU A 606 1.40 -26.22 -12.85
CA LEU A 606 0.20 -26.96 -12.45
C LEU A 606 0.42 -28.45 -12.62
N TRP A 607 -0.14 -29.24 -11.67
CA TRP A 607 -0.09 -30.69 -11.75
C TRP A 607 -0.70 -31.18 -13.07
N LYS A 608 0.05 -32.00 -13.82
CA LYS A 608 -0.31 -32.40 -15.20
C LYS A 608 -1.64 -33.16 -15.29
N ASP A 609 -1.99 -33.94 -14.24
CA ASP A 609 -3.20 -34.73 -14.22
C ASP A 609 -4.41 -34.00 -13.58
N LEU A 610 -4.26 -32.72 -13.20
CA LEU A 610 -5.30 -31.92 -12.56
C LEU A 610 -6.57 -31.82 -13.43
N ARG A 611 -6.39 -31.55 -14.73
CA ARG A 611 -7.48 -31.48 -15.70
C ARG A 611 -8.26 -32.77 -15.83
N SER A 612 -7.56 -33.89 -15.98
CA SER A 612 -8.19 -35.20 -16.14
C SER A 612 -8.84 -35.72 -14.86
N THR A 613 -8.22 -35.46 -13.71
CA THR A 613 -8.72 -35.86 -12.41
C THR A 613 -10.08 -35.25 -12.09
N PHE A 614 -10.29 -34.01 -12.44
CA PHE A 614 -11.52 -33.25 -12.16
C PHE A 614 -12.36 -32.95 -13.40
N GLN A 615 -12.00 -33.49 -14.57
CA GLN A 615 -12.65 -33.20 -15.86
C GLN A 615 -12.72 -31.68 -16.16
N ALA A 616 -11.77 -30.92 -15.60
CA ALA A 616 -11.71 -29.47 -15.66
C ALA A 616 -11.00 -29.02 -16.95
N THR A 617 -11.71 -29.07 -18.07
CA THR A 617 -11.18 -28.80 -19.41
C THR A 617 -11.85 -27.63 -20.12
N ASN A 618 -12.90 -27.06 -19.54
CA ASN A 618 -13.61 -25.93 -20.13
C ASN A 618 -12.80 -24.64 -19.96
N HIS A 619 -12.39 -24.03 -21.07
CA HIS A 619 -11.70 -22.76 -21.16
C HIS A 619 -12.49 -21.72 -21.99
N ASP A 620 -13.64 -22.12 -22.54
CA ASP A 620 -14.55 -21.23 -23.28
C ASP A 620 -15.53 -20.58 -22.28
N VAL A 621 -15.00 -19.68 -21.50
CA VAL A 621 -15.71 -18.98 -20.41
C VAL A 621 -15.33 -17.49 -20.40
N ASP A 622 -16.22 -16.64 -19.87
CA ASP A 622 -15.92 -15.25 -19.67
C ASP A 622 -14.98 -15.05 -18.47
N LEU A 623 -13.73 -14.72 -18.74
CA LEU A 623 -12.71 -14.43 -17.74
C LEU A 623 -13.12 -13.27 -16.81
N HIS A 624 -13.87 -12.29 -17.33
CA HIS A 624 -14.34 -11.18 -16.51
C HIS A 624 -15.34 -11.67 -15.48
N GLU A 625 -16.29 -12.51 -15.87
CA GLU A 625 -17.26 -13.11 -14.96
C GLU A 625 -16.57 -13.94 -13.86
N LEU A 626 -15.54 -14.74 -14.22
CA LEU A 626 -14.79 -15.51 -13.20
C LEU A 626 -14.06 -14.59 -12.22
N SER A 627 -13.49 -13.50 -12.72
CA SER A 627 -12.83 -12.49 -11.88
C SER A 627 -13.83 -11.80 -10.94
N GLU A 628 -14.99 -11.42 -11.46
CA GLU A 628 -16.07 -10.82 -10.65
C GLU A 628 -16.56 -11.76 -9.56
N ARG A 629 -16.74 -13.06 -9.85
CA ARG A 629 -17.17 -14.06 -8.84
C ARG A 629 -16.27 -14.04 -7.61
N MET A 630 -14.94 -13.99 -7.82
CA MET A 630 -13.96 -13.96 -6.74
C MET A 630 -14.06 -12.65 -5.93
N LEU A 631 -14.22 -11.52 -6.61
CA LEU A 631 -14.37 -10.21 -5.96
C LEU A 631 -15.69 -10.12 -5.18
N PHE A 632 -16.77 -10.60 -5.76
CA PHE A 632 -18.10 -10.54 -5.15
C PHE A 632 -18.22 -11.40 -3.89
N ILE A 633 -17.67 -12.62 -3.91
CA ILE A 633 -17.80 -13.51 -2.77
C ILE A 633 -17.12 -12.95 -1.52
N GLU A 634 -15.94 -12.33 -1.66
CA GLU A 634 -15.24 -11.65 -0.57
C GLU A 634 -15.98 -10.39 -0.10
N ALA A 635 -16.51 -9.59 -1.03
CA ALA A 635 -17.27 -8.39 -0.70
C ALA A 635 -18.58 -8.72 0.04
N ILE A 636 -19.31 -9.76 -0.39
CA ILE A 636 -20.52 -10.26 0.28
C ILE A 636 -20.21 -10.76 1.69
N GLU A 637 -19.14 -11.56 1.86
CA GLU A 637 -18.76 -12.05 3.17
C GLU A 637 -18.29 -10.92 4.10
N THR A 638 -17.59 -9.93 3.55
CA THR A 638 -17.25 -8.72 4.32
C THR A 638 -18.48 -7.98 4.80
N GLN A 639 -19.51 -7.86 3.97
CA GLN A 639 -20.77 -7.24 4.41
C GLN A 639 -21.42 -8.04 5.55
N ARG A 640 -21.35 -9.36 5.53
CA ARG A 640 -21.79 -10.17 6.67
C ARG A 640 -20.97 -9.87 7.93
N CYS A 641 -19.65 -9.73 7.80
CA CYS A 641 -18.80 -9.30 8.93
C CYS A 641 -19.20 -7.94 9.49
N VAL A 642 -19.60 -6.99 8.64
CA VAL A 642 -20.12 -5.68 9.06
C VAL A 642 -21.46 -5.82 9.79
N ASP A 643 -22.38 -6.59 9.22
CA ASP A 643 -23.72 -6.79 9.81
C ASP A 643 -23.69 -7.53 11.15
N GLU A 644 -22.73 -8.42 11.32
CA GLU A 644 -22.46 -9.15 12.58
C GLU A 644 -21.65 -8.34 13.59
N GLY A 645 -21.18 -7.16 13.22
CA GLY A 645 -20.37 -6.29 14.09
C GLY A 645 -18.92 -6.77 14.27
N VAL A 646 -18.42 -7.66 13.41
CA VAL A 646 -16.99 -8.03 13.39
C VAL A 646 -16.14 -6.85 12.93
N LEU A 647 -16.65 -6.08 11.97
CA LEU A 647 -16.06 -4.85 11.47
C LEU A 647 -16.92 -3.63 11.85
N GLU A 648 -16.32 -2.62 12.44
CA GLU A 648 -17.03 -1.40 12.85
C GLU A 648 -16.73 -0.21 11.94
N THR A 649 -15.64 -0.23 11.18
CA THR A 649 -15.25 0.91 10.35
C THR A 649 -14.92 0.50 8.90
N VAL A 650 -15.28 1.36 7.96
CA VAL A 650 -14.97 1.18 6.53
C VAL A 650 -13.45 1.17 6.27
N PRO A 651 -12.63 2.05 6.89
CA PRO A 651 -11.19 1.98 6.73
C PRO A 651 -10.59 0.63 7.11
N ASP A 652 -11.00 0.04 8.25
CA ASP A 652 -10.50 -1.25 8.70
C ASP A 652 -10.86 -2.37 7.69
N ALA A 653 -12.09 -2.35 7.14
CA ALA A 653 -12.52 -3.29 6.12
C ALA A 653 -11.71 -3.15 4.81
N ASN A 654 -11.60 -1.92 4.27
CA ASN A 654 -10.91 -1.68 3.00
C ASN A 654 -9.41 -2.00 3.09
N ILE A 655 -8.72 -1.44 4.07
CA ILE A 655 -7.28 -1.63 4.23
C ILE A 655 -6.96 -3.05 4.68
N GLY A 656 -7.77 -3.62 5.58
CA GLY A 656 -7.64 -5.00 6.02
C GLY A 656 -7.72 -5.99 4.86
N SER A 657 -8.67 -5.80 3.94
CA SER A 657 -8.79 -6.65 2.74
C SER A 657 -7.60 -6.51 1.79
N ILE A 658 -7.13 -5.29 1.52
CA ILE A 658 -6.02 -5.08 0.59
C ILE A 658 -4.70 -5.61 1.19
N PHE A 659 -4.39 -5.24 2.42
CA PHE A 659 -3.09 -5.53 3.04
C PHE A 659 -3.01 -6.91 3.69
N GLY A 660 -4.14 -7.45 4.17
CA GLY A 660 -4.20 -8.74 4.85
C GLY A 660 -4.41 -9.92 3.91
N ILE A 661 -5.38 -9.82 3.02
CA ILE A 661 -5.81 -10.93 2.15
C ILE A 661 -5.54 -10.70 0.67
N GLY A 662 -4.96 -9.55 0.30
CA GLY A 662 -4.54 -9.27 -1.06
C GLY A 662 -5.71 -8.94 -2.00
N TYR A 663 -6.83 -8.46 -1.47
CA TYR A 663 -7.91 -7.93 -2.31
C TYR A 663 -7.38 -6.87 -3.26
N PRO A 664 -7.77 -6.85 -4.54
CA PRO A 664 -7.11 -6.02 -5.55
C PRO A 664 -7.13 -4.52 -5.23
N ALA A 665 -5.97 -3.90 -5.25
CA ALA A 665 -5.77 -2.50 -4.87
C ALA A 665 -6.62 -1.49 -5.67
N TRP A 666 -6.87 -1.78 -6.95
CA TRP A 666 -7.66 -0.92 -7.84
C TRP A 666 -9.14 -0.80 -7.42
N THR A 667 -9.63 -1.73 -6.62
CA THR A 667 -11.00 -1.73 -6.09
C THR A 667 -11.18 -0.72 -4.96
N GLY A 668 -10.08 -0.33 -4.27
CA GLY A 668 -10.12 0.46 -3.05
C GLY A 668 -10.49 -0.33 -1.79
N GLY A 669 -10.59 -1.66 -1.88
CA GLY A 669 -11.01 -2.55 -0.80
C GLY A 669 -12.44 -3.04 -0.96
N VAL A 670 -12.81 -3.98 -0.12
CA VAL A 670 -14.06 -4.75 -0.25
C VAL A 670 -15.33 -3.90 -0.14
N VAL A 671 -15.37 -2.93 0.77
CA VAL A 671 -16.52 -2.02 0.90
C VAL A 671 -16.52 -0.99 -0.23
N GLN A 672 -15.36 -0.42 -0.56
CA GLN A 672 -15.23 0.53 -1.67
C GLN A 672 -15.58 -0.10 -3.02
N TYR A 673 -15.32 -1.39 -3.20
CA TYR A 673 -15.71 -2.12 -4.42
C TYR A 673 -17.24 -2.16 -4.60
N VAL A 674 -17.98 -2.39 -3.51
CA VAL A 674 -19.45 -2.34 -3.53
C VAL A 674 -19.97 -0.94 -3.87
N GLU A 675 -19.39 0.10 -3.24
CA GLU A 675 -19.78 1.50 -3.45
C GLU A 675 -19.44 1.99 -4.87
N GLY A 676 -18.26 1.63 -5.37
CA GLY A 676 -17.75 2.05 -6.66
C GLY A 676 -18.11 1.13 -7.83
N TYR A 677 -18.93 0.10 -7.62
CA TYR A 677 -19.38 -0.80 -8.69
C TYR A 677 -20.23 -0.04 -9.73
N PRO A 678 -20.21 -0.40 -11.01
CA PRO A 678 -21.08 0.22 -12.01
C PRO A 678 -22.55 0.20 -11.58
N GLY A 679 -23.17 1.36 -11.45
CA GLY A 679 -24.50 1.54 -10.88
C GLY A 679 -24.54 1.54 -9.34
N GLY A 680 -23.39 1.64 -8.68
CA GLY A 680 -23.26 1.69 -7.23
C GLY A 680 -23.75 0.42 -6.54
N VAL A 681 -24.23 0.55 -5.31
CA VAL A 681 -24.78 -0.57 -4.51
C VAL A 681 -25.91 -1.30 -5.25
N ALA A 682 -26.76 -0.59 -5.95
CA ALA A 682 -27.86 -1.19 -6.71
C ALA A 682 -27.36 -2.09 -7.85
N GLY A 683 -26.33 -1.64 -8.59
CA GLY A 683 -25.68 -2.42 -9.63
C GLY A 683 -25.00 -3.66 -9.08
N PHE A 684 -24.29 -3.52 -7.95
CA PHE A 684 -23.67 -4.66 -7.25
C PHE A 684 -24.71 -5.70 -6.83
N VAL A 685 -25.81 -5.29 -6.18
CA VAL A 685 -26.88 -6.19 -5.76
C VAL A 685 -27.52 -6.92 -6.94
N ALA A 686 -27.81 -6.19 -8.03
CA ALA A 686 -28.38 -6.79 -9.26
C ALA A 686 -27.45 -7.88 -9.84
N ARG A 687 -26.14 -7.61 -9.90
CA ARG A 687 -25.15 -8.58 -10.39
C ARG A 687 -24.99 -9.78 -9.45
N ALA A 688 -25.00 -9.56 -8.13
CA ALA A 688 -24.97 -10.62 -7.15
C ALA A 688 -26.19 -11.55 -7.26
N ASP A 689 -27.38 -10.99 -7.53
CA ASP A 689 -28.60 -11.78 -7.78
C ASP A 689 -28.50 -12.64 -9.06
N GLU A 690 -27.80 -12.17 -10.09
CA GLU A 690 -27.49 -12.99 -11.27
C GLU A 690 -26.57 -14.15 -10.89
N PHE A 691 -25.54 -13.90 -10.10
CA PHE A 691 -24.63 -14.95 -9.62
C PHE A 691 -25.35 -15.95 -8.69
N ALA A 692 -26.22 -15.47 -7.81
CA ALA A 692 -27.00 -16.34 -6.94
C ALA A 692 -27.90 -17.31 -7.73
N ARG A 693 -28.54 -16.82 -8.79
CA ARG A 693 -29.34 -17.69 -9.69
C ARG A 693 -28.48 -18.71 -10.46
N LYS A 694 -27.26 -18.32 -10.86
CA LYS A 694 -26.39 -19.16 -11.70
C LYS A 694 -25.52 -20.12 -10.88
N TYR A 695 -25.02 -19.69 -9.74
CA TYR A 695 -23.99 -20.37 -8.96
C TYR A 695 -24.43 -20.75 -7.54
N GLY A 696 -25.64 -20.38 -7.13
CA GLY A 696 -26.25 -20.77 -5.87
C GLY A 696 -26.20 -19.71 -4.77
N PRO A 697 -26.76 -20.04 -3.59
CA PRO A 697 -27.09 -19.09 -2.52
C PRO A 697 -25.88 -18.43 -1.86
N ARG A 698 -24.66 -18.91 -2.10
CA ARG A 698 -23.44 -18.28 -1.57
C ARG A 698 -23.25 -16.83 -2.04
N PHE A 699 -23.86 -16.46 -3.19
CA PHE A 699 -23.88 -15.11 -3.73
C PHE A 699 -25.08 -14.26 -3.29
N GLU A 700 -25.95 -14.77 -2.45
CA GLU A 700 -27.03 -13.97 -1.88
C GLU A 700 -26.49 -12.85 -1.00
N VAL A 701 -26.88 -11.62 -1.31
CA VAL A 701 -26.46 -10.45 -0.53
C VAL A 701 -27.23 -10.33 0.77
N PRO A 702 -26.59 -9.85 1.85
CA PRO A 702 -27.27 -9.55 3.11
C PRO A 702 -28.40 -8.54 2.93
N GLU A 703 -29.41 -8.63 3.79
CA GLU A 703 -30.60 -7.76 3.77
C GLU A 703 -30.23 -6.28 3.98
N SER A 704 -29.15 -5.99 4.68
CA SER A 704 -28.61 -4.64 4.85
C SER A 704 -28.31 -3.95 3.53
N LEU A 705 -27.68 -4.65 2.56
CA LEU A 705 -27.42 -4.09 1.22
C LEU A 705 -28.72 -3.86 0.44
N ARG A 706 -29.71 -4.78 0.53
CA ARG A 706 -31.01 -4.61 -0.12
C ARG A 706 -31.78 -3.40 0.41
N LYS A 707 -31.74 -3.20 1.74
CA LYS A 707 -32.35 -2.00 2.36
C LYS A 707 -31.69 -0.70 1.89
N ARG A 708 -30.37 -0.70 1.68
CA ARG A 708 -29.69 0.49 1.13
C ARG A 708 -30.14 0.83 -0.29
N VAL A 709 -30.39 -0.16 -1.14
CA VAL A 709 -30.92 0.05 -2.49
C VAL A 709 -32.32 0.68 -2.42
N THR A 710 -33.20 0.14 -1.55
CA THR A 710 -34.56 0.67 -1.42
C THR A 710 -34.62 2.05 -0.77
N ALA A 711 -33.68 2.41 0.09
CA ALA A 711 -33.60 3.74 0.71
C ALA A 711 -33.06 4.82 -0.23
N ALA A 712 -32.32 4.44 -1.27
CA ALA A 712 -31.75 5.34 -2.27
C ALA A 712 -32.67 5.53 -3.50
N ALA A 713 -33.67 4.66 -3.71
CA ALA A 713 -34.69 4.73 -4.76
C ALA A 713 -35.87 5.65 -4.34
#